data_b3ce18fa1c8da2143e8955e778de213a
#
_entry.id   b3ce18fa1c8da2143e8955e778de213a
#
_cell.length_a   1.000
_cell.length_b   1.000
_cell.length_c   1.000
_cell.angle_alpha   90.00
_cell.angle_beta   90.00
_cell.angle_gamma   90.00
#
_symmetry.space_group_name_H-M   'P 1'
#
loop_
_entity.id
_entity.type
_entity.pdbx_description
1 polymer ?
#
loop_
_entity_poly.entity_id
_entity_poly.type
_entity_poly.pdbx_seq_one_letter_code
_entity_poly.pdbx_strand_id
1 'polypeptide(L)'
;MTDRDHTTVTDARGPVNTGPGDQYVIYAATNRLIRRRAESLRISRDDRLHLADRFVPPARYRIAADLLEEPGSVVLVNGRPGSGRRAAAIMLLHRFGEDRNIDEEGVRVEELPVTGKDRDAGSDEDEVPPGRGDRFLLDLSGITDEAEYGEARRRLARHRAQVQEAGAHMVVVLPWAVRHDHPPELAQHTVTLGRPRGLAVLTRYLRMDGMPFRAADLASTDLQRLCEQSAVRELVRLAGLVRDARDSGRFGDGFSAWLGQALHAVTNRADEVQRQVAAVRDTPERALFLAAALFEEMHADIVYAAWQRLMGTVRHEEEATSELGRTDFGARLKVLGIGRDADGRLRFERLAYADAVRTYFWANFPGVRDDLRDWIDTSSELRGLTTDERVDVVVRFCERSLAAGRPDHLFDLAARWADRAPGAQCDPRAVAALELGLGHERLGGWFRRRMYEYVRSSALSDGLARVLTVVCRRSLAATHPDQAVVRLRYLAVRETEASQEAKEALLELASRDRRLYRLLIDRLRPGAGRDTNRGNPHLDLLTALLGSDRAPDPPRWPDLFLGWEAVFAQPPTELWHPLAGSWLSAVADDGTPEMALEVMVGATHGRAAALHRLYVIAYGWAGPTPSASRAAVANRFWQHIDHARYARTPVTEQSGAGPRTMEEAR
;
A
#
# COMPACT_ATOMS: atom_id res chain seq x y z
N MET A 1 -15.73 17.90 42.76
CA MET A 1 -16.26 18.84 41.74
C MET A 1 -15.09 19.15 40.83
N THR A 2 -14.91 18.36 39.79
CA THR A 2 -13.85 18.52 38.80
C THR A 2 -14.43 19.34 37.66
N ASP A 3 -13.87 20.53 37.52
CA ASP A 3 -14.16 21.49 36.46
C ASP A 3 -13.84 20.86 35.09
N ARG A 4 -14.86 20.72 34.24
CA ARG A 4 -14.67 20.30 32.85
C ARG A 4 -14.36 21.54 32.04
N ASP A 5 -13.10 21.74 31.73
CA ASP A 5 -12.68 22.75 30.74
C ASP A 5 -13.37 22.49 29.40
N HIS A 6 -14.40 23.27 29.12
CA HIS A 6 -15.03 23.33 27.82
C HIS A 6 -14.20 24.25 26.91
N THR A 7 -13.35 23.67 26.07
CA THR A 7 -12.63 24.42 25.04
C THR A 7 -13.57 24.67 23.86
N THR A 8 -13.98 25.92 23.66
CA THR A 8 -14.79 26.34 22.51
C THR A 8 -13.85 26.77 21.40
N VAL A 9 -13.87 26.06 20.27
CA VAL A 9 -13.06 26.39 19.09
C VAL A 9 -13.95 27.12 18.07
N THR A 10 -13.66 28.39 17.83
CA THR A 10 -14.31 29.22 16.81
C THR A 10 -13.33 29.47 15.67
N ASP A 11 -13.80 29.31 14.42
CA ASP A 11 -13.03 29.55 13.16
C ASP A 11 -11.86 28.60 12.88
N ALA A 12 -11.94 27.33 13.23
CA ALA A 12 -10.95 26.34 12.81
C ALA A 12 -11.06 26.02 11.32
N ARG A 13 -10.00 26.33 10.56
CA ARG A 13 -9.88 25.98 9.12
C ARG A 13 -9.23 24.62 8.89
N GLY A 14 -9.11 23.78 9.93
CA GLY A 14 -8.52 22.43 9.89
C GLY A 14 -9.02 21.56 11.05
N PRO A 15 -8.65 20.26 11.09
CA PRO A 15 -9.04 19.36 12.15
C PRO A 15 -8.47 19.81 13.50
N VAL A 16 -9.32 19.84 14.51
CA VAL A 16 -8.99 20.26 15.89
C VAL A 16 -9.14 19.08 16.82
N ASN A 17 -8.09 18.82 17.62
CA ASN A 17 -8.12 17.85 18.71
C ASN A 17 -8.33 18.56 20.06
N THR A 18 -9.43 18.25 20.75
CA THR A 18 -9.74 18.79 22.08
C THR A 18 -9.49 17.78 23.20
N GLY A 19 -8.89 16.61 22.90
CA GLY A 19 -8.57 15.55 23.85
C GLY A 19 -7.07 15.44 24.20
N PRO A 20 -6.69 14.67 25.22
CA PRO A 20 -5.30 14.50 25.67
C PRO A 20 -4.48 13.54 24.79
N GLY A 21 -4.78 13.40 23.51
CA GLY A 21 -4.07 12.53 22.58
C GLY A 21 -3.32 13.30 21.50
N ASP A 22 -2.22 12.75 20.99
CA ASP A 22 -1.46 13.32 19.88
C ASP A 22 -2.28 13.33 18.59
N GLN A 23 -2.44 14.51 18.01
CA GLN A 23 -3.14 14.66 16.74
C GLN A 23 -2.18 14.52 15.57
N TYR A 24 -2.28 13.41 14.83
CA TYR A 24 -1.63 13.27 13.53
C TYR A 24 -2.50 13.90 12.46
N VAL A 25 -2.21 15.16 12.12
CA VAL A 25 -2.91 15.87 11.03
C VAL A 25 -2.36 15.39 9.70
N ILE A 26 -3.15 14.55 9.01
CA ILE A 26 -2.83 14.08 7.65
C ILE A 26 -3.54 15.01 6.68
N TYR A 27 -2.76 15.81 5.99
CA TYR A 27 -3.31 16.79 5.05
C TYR A 27 -3.93 16.13 3.83
N ALA A 28 -5.20 16.38 3.62
CA ALA A 28 -6.03 15.72 2.61
C ALA A 28 -5.63 16.00 1.15
N ALA A 29 -4.87 17.07 0.87
CA ALA A 29 -4.45 17.42 -0.47
C ALA A 29 -3.25 16.58 -0.94
N THR A 30 -2.21 16.46 -0.11
CA THR A 30 -1.04 15.61 -0.39
C THR A 30 -1.42 14.14 -0.37
N ASN A 31 -2.32 13.74 0.55
CA ASN A 31 -2.89 12.40 0.57
C ASN A 31 -3.69 12.05 -0.71
N ARG A 32 -4.34 13.00 -1.38
CA ARG A 32 -5.02 12.71 -2.66
C ARG A 32 -4.05 12.38 -3.79
N LEU A 33 -2.92 13.07 -3.87
CA LEU A 33 -1.87 12.77 -4.89
C LEU A 33 -1.13 11.48 -4.56
N ILE A 34 -0.79 11.25 -3.29
CA ILE A 34 -0.13 10.03 -2.82
C ILE A 34 -1.10 8.84 -2.90
N ARG A 35 -2.35 8.96 -2.45
CA ARG A 35 -3.36 7.91 -2.60
C ARG A 35 -3.61 7.53 -4.05
N ARG A 36 -3.69 8.46 -4.97
CA ARG A 36 -3.87 8.15 -6.41
C ARG A 36 -2.70 7.37 -7.03
N ARG A 37 -1.52 7.32 -6.40
CA ARG A 37 -0.32 6.62 -6.91
C ARG A 37 0.11 5.41 -6.08
N ALA A 38 -0.21 5.34 -4.79
CA ALA A 38 0.16 4.23 -3.91
C ALA A 38 -0.74 2.97 -4.03
N GLU A 39 -1.82 3.07 -4.76
CA GLU A 39 -2.89 2.07 -4.84
C GLU A 39 -2.69 0.98 -5.91
N SER A 40 -1.45 0.55 -6.16
CA SER A 40 -1.14 -0.16 -7.39
C SER A 40 -1.16 -1.69 -7.36
N LEU A 41 -1.56 -2.36 -6.27
CA LEU A 41 -1.59 -3.84 -6.33
C LEU A 41 -2.84 -4.49 -5.70
N ARG A 42 -3.38 -4.00 -4.63
CA ARG A 42 -4.80 -4.25 -4.36
C ARG A 42 -5.56 -3.15 -5.11
N ILE A 43 -6.25 -3.53 -6.17
CA ILE A 43 -7.12 -2.61 -6.88
C ILE A 43 -8.25 -2.31 -5.92
N SER A 44 -8.11 -1.21 -5.14
CA SER A 44 -9.06 -0.88 -4.09
C SER A 44 -10.45 -0.74 -4.68
N ARG A 45 -11.49 -0.95 -3.87
CA ARG A 45 -12.86 -0.73 -4.32
C ARG A 45 -13.06 0.70 -4.80
N ASP A 46 -12.47 1.66 -4.10
CA ASP A 46 -12.58 3.08 -4.44
C ASP A 46 -11.92 3.41 -5.78
N ASP A 47 -10.77 2.78 -6.09
CA ASP A 47 -10.09 2.97 -7.38
C ASP A 47 -10.88 2.37 -8.53
N ARG A 48 -11.45 1.19 -8.31
CA ARG A 48 -12.30 0.53 -9.30
C ARG A 48 -13.54 1.38 -9.58
N LEU A 49 -14.20 1.90 -8.56
CA LEU A 49 -15.35 2.80 -8.70
C LEU A 49 -14.95 4.11 -9.40
N HIS A 50 -13.84 4.72 -8.99
CA HIS A 50 -13.33 5.93 -9.64
C HIS A 50 -12.97 5.71 -11.11
N LEU A 51 -12.39 4.55 -11.43
CA LEU A 51 -12.11 4.16 -12.81
C LEU A 51 -13.42 3.86 -13.57
N ALA A 52 -14.39 3.19 -12.96
CA ALA A 52 -15.67 2.86 -13.58
C ALA A 52 -16.42 4.11 -14.04
N ASP A 53 -16.42 5.16 -13.23
CA ASP A 53 -17.02 6.46 -13.57
C ASP A 53 -16.38 7.11 -14.80
N ARG A 54 -15.10 6.85 -15.05
CA ARG A 54 -14.28 7.48 -16.10
C ARG A 54 -13.98 6.56 -17.29
N PHE A 55 -14.28 5.28 -17.16
CA PHE A 55 -13.93 4.27 -18.15
C PHE A 55 -14.74 4.41 -19.44
N VAL A 56 -14.02 4.32 -20.57
CA VAL A 56 -14.61 4.22 -21.91
C VAL A 56 -14.18 2.88 -22.49
N PRO A 57 -15.11 1.93 -22.70
CA PRO A 57 -14.78 0.61 -23.21
C PRO A 57 -14.10 0.67 -24.57
N PRO A 58 -12.97 -0.02 -24.77
CA PRO A 58 -12.34 -0.15 -26.06
C PRO A 58 -13.11 -1.14 -26.95
N ALA A 59 -12.80 -1.15 -28.25
CA ALA A 59 -13.37 -2.14 -29.16
C ALA A 59 -13.01 -3.57 -28.70
N ARG A 60 -13.96 -4.50 -28.83
CA ARG A 60 -13.87 -5.91 -28.42
C ARG A 60 -13.82 -6.16 -26.89
N TYR A 61 -14.05 -5.13 -26.09
CA TYR A 61 -14.12 -5.27 -24.62
C TYR A 61 -15.18 -6.29 -24.16
N ARG A 62 -16.35 -6.28 -24.82
CA ARG A 62 -17.44 -7.19 -24.49
C ARG A 62 -17.07 -8.65 -24.71
N ILE A 63 -16.32 -8.96 -25.77
CA ILE A 63 -15.83 -10.33 -26.01
C ILE A 63 -14.93 -10.81 -24.86
N ALA A 64 -14.07 -9.94 -24.33
CA ALA A 64 -13.24 -10.28 -23.18
C ALA A 64 -14.07 -10.47 -21.90
N ALA A 65 -15.15 -9.71 -21.73
CA ALA A 65 -16.07 -9.85 -20.59
C ALA A 65 -16.83 -11.19 -20.67
N ASP A 66 -17.36 -11.55 -21.84
CA ASP A 66 -18.08 -12.80 -22.04
C ASP A 66 -17.19 -14.04 -21.77
N LEU A 67 -15.90 -13.98 -22.12
CA LEU A 67 -14.92 -15.05 -21.82
C LEU A 67 -14.58 -15.16 -20.33
N LEU A 68 -14.82 -14.12 -19.53
CA LEU A 68 -14.52 -14.13 -18.11
C LEU A 68 -15.68 -14.68 -17.25
N GLU A 69 -16.85 -14.93 -17.83
CA GLU A 69 -18.05 -15.29 -17.08
C GLU A 69 -17.98 -16.65 -16.37
N GLU A 70 -17.19 -17.58 -16.88
CA GLU A 70 -17.06 -18.92 -16.30
C GLU A 70 -16.12 -18.94 -15.08
N PRO A 71 -16.50 -19.62 -13.97
CA PRO A 71 -15.59 -19.81 -12.84
C PRO A 71 -14.30 -20.53 -13.26
N GLY A 72 -13.15 -20.05 -12.79
CA GLY A 72 -11.85 -20.57 -13.19
C GLY A 72 -11.32 -20.01 -14.51
N SER A 73 -12.00 -19.00 -15.09
CA SER A 73 -11.60 -18.41 -16.38
C SER A 73 -10.33 -17.56 -16.29
N VAL A 74 -9.54 -17.64 -17.36
CA VAL A 74 -8.33 -16.83 -17.55
C VAL A 74 -8.40 -16.18 -18.92
N VAL A 75 -8.44 -14.84 -18.96
CA VAL A 75 -8.53 -14.05 -20.19
C VAL A 75 -7.23 -13.28 -20.42
N LEU A 76 -6.66 -13.42 -21.64
CA LEU A 76 -5.45 -12.73 -22.05
C LEU A 76 -5.81 -11.51 -22.90
N VAL A 77 -5.34 -10.34 -22.50
CA VAL A 77 -5.62 -9.06 -23.15
C VAL A 77 -4.37 -8.59 -23.89
N ASN A 78 -4.46 -8.48 -25.20
CA ASN A 78 -3.44 -7.92 -26.08
C ASN A 78 -3.89 -6.55 -26.62
N GLY A 79 -2.97 -5.76 -27.17
CA GLY A 79 -3.25 -4.46 -27.79
C GLY A 79 -2.05 -3.52 -27.79
N ARG A 80 -2.14 -2.41 -28.51
CA ARG A 80 -1.04 -1.43 -28.63
C ARG A 80 -0.72 -0.78 -27.27
N PRO A 81 0.55 -0.45 -26.98
CA PRO A 81 0.90 0.36 -25.82
C PRO A 81 0.11 1.68 -25.77
N GLY A 82 -0.30 2.10 -24.57
CA GLY A 82 -1.07 3.33 -24.40
C GLY A 82 -2.55 3.26 -24.78
N SER A 83 -3.07 2.09 -25.19
CA SER A 83 -4.51 1.91 -25.48
C SER A 83 -5.40 1.72 -24.25
N GLY A 84 -4.86 1.71 -23.04
CA GLY A 84 -5.64 1.53 -21.81
C GLY A 84 -5.92 0.07 -21.44
N ARG A 85 -5.09 -0.91 -21.89
CA ARG A 85 -5.25 -2.35 -21.63
C ARG A 85 -5.38 -2.67 -20.15
N ARG A 86 -4.51 -2.08 -19.30
CA ARG A 86 -4.56 -2.27 -17.86
C ARG A 86 -5.88 -1.77 -17.26
N ALA A 87 -6.33 -0.57 -17.65
CA ALA A 87 -7.63 -0.05 -17.22
C ALA A 87 -8.79 -0.96 -17.67
N ALA A 88 -8.73 -1.49 -18.88
CA ALA A 88 -9.70 -2.45 -19.36
C ALA A 88 -9.68 -3.76 -18.57
N ALA A 89 -8.49 -4.29 -18.22
CA ALA A 89 -8.34 -5.48 -17.40
C ALA A 89 -8.92 -5.29 -15.98
N ILE A 90 -8.63 -4.15 -15.34
CA ILE A 90 -9.22 -3.78 -14.06
C ILE A 90 -10.75 -3.73 -14.13
N MET A 91 -11.29 -3.12 -15.19
CA MET A 91 -12.73 -3.01 -15.37
C MET A 91 -13.42 -4.33 -15.71
N LEU A 92 -12.75 -5.27 -16.38
CA LEU A 92 -13.24 -6.64 -16.55
C LEU A 92 -13.42 -7.32 -15.20
N LEU A 93 -12.42 -7.22 -14.32
CA LEU A 93 -12.48 -7.79 -12.97
C LEU A 93 -13.49 -7.08 -12.06
N HIS A 94 -13.74 -5.78 -12.26
CA HIS A 94 -14.71 -5.00 -11.49
C HIS A 94 -16.16 -5.38 -11.83
N ARG A 95 -16.55 -5.33 -13.11
CA ARG A 95 -17.91 -5.60 -13.57
C ARG A 95 -18.41 -6.99 -13.21
N PHE A 96 -17.52 -7.97 -13.20
CA PHE A 96 -17.86 -9.34 -12.85
C PHE A 96 -18.50 -9.47 -11.44
N GLY A 97 -18.20 -8.55 -10.52
CA GLY A 97 -18.79 -8.52 -9.18
C GLY A 97 -20.13 -7.81 -9.10
N GLU A 98 -20.32 -6.73 -9.87
CA GLU A 98 -21.55 -5.94 -9.85
C GLU A 98 -22.73 -6.67 -10.49
N ASP A 99 -22.50 -7.35 -11.64
CA ASP A 99 -23.56 -8.04 -12.38
C ASP A 99 -24.13 -9.27 -11.63
N ARG A 100 -23.41 -9.81 -10.65
CA ARG A 100 -23.82 -11.03 -9.92
C ARG A 100 -24.28 -10.80 -8.49
N ASN A 101 -24.32 -9.56 -8.01
CA ASN A 101 -24.71 -9.25 -6.62
C ASN A 101 -24.01 -10.15 -5.59
N ILE A 102 -22.73 -10.50 -5.87
CA ILE A 102 -21.89 -11.28 -4.97
C ILE A 102 -21.44 -10.31 -3.89
N ASP A 103 -21.83 -10.59 -2.64
CA ASP A 103 -21.32 -9.90 -1.48
C ASP A 103 -19.78 -9.86 -1.56
N GLU A 104 -19.21 -8.69 -1.78
CA GLU A 104 -17.76 -8.51 -1.92
C GLU A 104 -17.00 -8.73 -0.59
N GLU A 105 -17.72 -9.03 0.50
CA GLU A 105 -17.11 -9.37 1.77
C GLU A 105 -16.33 -10.69 1.63
N GLY A 106 -15.01 -10.54 1.59
CA GLY A 106 -14.05 -11.64 1.52
C GLY A 106 -13.51 -11.99 0.13
N VAL A 107 -13.92 -11.32 -0.96
CA VAL A 107 -13.36 -11.54 -2.30
C VAL A 107 -12.12 -10.66 -2.50
N ARG A 108 -11.00 -11.28 -2.88
CA ARG A 108 -9.76 -10.55 -3.24
C ARG A 108 -9.81 -10.06 -4.68
N VAL A 109 -9.40 -8.80 -4.88
CA VAL A 109 -9.04 -8.28 -6.20
C VAL A 109 -7.59 -7.82 -6.13
N GLU A 110 -6.68 -8.58 -6.73
CA GLU A 110 -5.24 -8.44 -6.51
C GLU A 110 -4.46 -8.55 -7.81
N GLU A 111 -3.37 -7.79 -7.91
CA GLU A 111 -2.40 -7.91 -8.99
C GLU A 111 -1.27 -8.85 -8.58
N LEU A 112 -1.01 -9.84 -9.44
CA LEU A 112 0.04 -10.82 -9.20
C LEU A 112 1.43 -10.28 -9.61
N PRO A 113 2.49 -10.59 -8.86
CA PRO A 113 3.85 -10.16 -9.19
C PRO A 113 4.35 -10.79 -10.50
N VAL A 114 4.98 -9.97 -11.34
CA VAL A 114 5.46 -10.36 -12.68
C VAL A 114 6.69 -11.26 -12.63
N THR A 115 7.66 -10.96 -11.76
CA THR A 115 8.96 -11.66 -11.68
C THR A 115 9.21 -12.25 -10.29
N GLY A 116 10.08 -13.31 -10.22
CA GLY A 116 10.51 -13.87 -8.93
C GLY A 116 11.41 -12.94 -8.13
N LYS A 117 11.94 -11.91 -8.80
CA LYS A 117 12.71 -10.85 -8.15
C LYS A 117 11.83 -9.89 -7.32
N ASP A 118 10.53 -9.84 -7.63
CA ASP A 118 9.54 -9.07 -6.88
C ASP A 118 9.03 -9.84 -5.65
N ARG A 119 9.39 -11.12 -5.52
CA ARG A 119 9.06 -11.95 -4.36
C ARG A 119 10.13 -11.83 -3.29
N ASP A 120 9.71 -11.73 -2.07
CA ASP A 120 10.57 -11.88 -0.90
C ASP A 120 11.23 -13.28 -0.94
N ALA A 121 12.53 -13.36 -0.74
CA ALA A 121 13.24 -14.64 -0.67
C ALA A 121 12.72 -15.44 0.54
N GLY A 122 11.85 -16.39 0.31
CA GLY A 122 11.13 -17.16 1.33
C GLY A 122 9.61 -17.18 1.13
N SER A 123 9.08 -16.50 0.10
CA SER A 123 7.67 -16.25 -0.09
C SER A 123 6.89 -17.34 -0.86
N ASP A 124 7.52 -18.43 -1.31
CA ASP A 124 6.76 -19.56 -1.88
C ASP A 124 5.88 -20.24 -0.80
N GLU A 125 6.24 -20.08 0.49
CA GLU A 125 5.46 -20.55 1.64
C GLU A 125 4.42 -19.51 2.12
N ASP A 126 4.47 -18.26 1.61
CA ASP A 126 3.70 -17.11 2.09
C ASP A 126 2.44 -16.81 1.27
N GLU A 127 2.23 -17.50 0.15
CA GLU A 127 1.06 -17.29 -0.71
C GLU A 127 -0.21 -17.84 -0.04
N VAL A 128 -1.15 -16.95 0.25
CA VAL A 128 -2.51 -17.37 0.60
C VAL A 128 -3.16 -17.93 -0.66
N PRO A 129 -3.58 -19.21 -0.67
CA PRO A 129 -4.15 -19.82 -1.86
C PRO A 129 -5.39 -19.05 -2.36
N PRO A 130 -5.65 -19.06 -3.68
CA PRO A 130 -6.86 -18.46 -4.23
C PRO A 130 -8.12 -19.02 -3.57
N GLY A 131 -9.09 -18.13 -3.32
CA GLY A 131 -10.43 -18.52 -2.90
C GLY A 131 -11.41 -18.47 -4.07
N ARG A 132 -12.57 -19.11 -3.91
CA ARG A 132 -13.63 -19.06 -4.92
C ARG A 132 -14.10 -17.63 -5.14
N GLY A 133 -14.12 -17.19 -6.41
CA GLY A 133 -14.53 -15.84 -6.79
C GLY A 133 -13.44 -14.77 -6.64
N ASP A 134 -12.24 -15.10 -6.13
CA ASP A 134 -11.09 -14.18 -6.13
C ASP A 134 -10.75 -13.76 -7.56
N ARG A 135 -10.22 -12.55 -7.73
CA ARG A 135 -9.98 -11.91 -9.03
C ARG A 135 -8.54 -11.42 -9.09
N PHE A 136 -7.82 -11.87 -10.09
CA PHE A 136 -6.40 -11.59 -10.23
C PHE A 136 -6.07 -10.85 -11.51
N LEU A 137 -5.23 -9.83 -11.42
CA LEU A 137 -4.61 -9.15 -12.54
C LEU A 137 -3.14 -9.59 -12.64
N LEU A 138 -2.70 -10.04 -13.80
CA LEU A 138 -1.28 -10.23 -14.11
C LEU A 138 -0.89 -9.29 -15.23
N ASP A 139 -0.17 -8.21 -14.91
CA ASP A 139 0.23 -7.22 -15.90
C ASP A 139 1.67 -7.46 -16.39
N LEU A 140 1.80 -8.10 -17.54
CA LEU A 140 3.06 -8.38 -18.22
C LEU A 140 3.46 -7.29 -19.22
N SER A 141 2.72 -6.17 -19.30
CA SER A 141 2.92 -5.13 -20.32
C SER A 141 4.29 -4.45 -20.25
N GLY A 142 4.96 -4.51 -19.12
CA GLY A 142 6.30 -3.94 -18.90
C GLY A 142 7.45 -4.82 -19.36
N ILE A 143 7.21 -6.09 -19.69
CA ILE A 143 8.26 -7.01 -20.15
C ILE A 143 8.67 -6.67 -21.58
N THR A 144 9.97 -6.54 -21.79
CA THR A 144 10.57 -6.25 -23.10
C THR A 144 11.53 -7.33 -23.58
N ASP A 145 11.93 -8.25 -22.70
CA ASP A 145 12.87 -9.33 -22.95
C ASP A 145 12.20 -10.71 -23.04
N GLU A 146 12.61 -11.54 -24.02
CA GLU A 146 12.06 -12.89 -24.23
C GLU A 146 12.35 -13.86 -23.08
N ALA A 147 13.51 -13.75 -22.44
CA ALA A 147 13.87 -14.62 -21.33
C ALA A 147 13.00 -14.32 -20.09
N GLU A 148 12.78 -13.04 -19.80
CA GLU A 148 11.89 -12.59 -18.74
C GLU A 148 10.43 -13.02 -19.02
N TYR A 149 9.99 -12.91 -20.27
CA TYR A 149 8.68 -13.40 -20.67
C TYR A 149 8.55 -14.92 -20.52
N GLY A 150 9.60 -15.68 -20.86
CA GLY A 150 9.64 -17.13 -20.68
C GLY A 150 9.46 -17.53 -19.20
N GLU A 151 10.05 -16.78 -18.28
CA GLU A 151 9.87 -16.99 -16.83
C GLU A 151 8.44 -16.64 -16.39
N ALA A 152 7.92 -15.48 -16.82
CA ALA A 152 6.55 -15.06 -16.52
C ALA A 152 5.51 -16.06 -17.06
N ARG A 153 5.74 -16.64 -18.24
CA ARG A 153 4.89 -17.68 -18.83
C ARG A 153 4.83 -18.98 -18.01
N ARG A 154 5.96 -19.42 -17.45
CA ARG A 154 5.97 -20.60 -16.55
C ARG A 154 5.13 -20.35 -15.29
N ARG A 155 5.16 -19.14 -14.75
CA ARG A 155 4.33 -18.75 -13.62
C ARG A 155 2.86 -18.63 -13.98
N LEU A 156 2.57 -18.04 -15.14
CA LEU A 156 1.21 -17.98 -15.65
C LEU A 156 0.55 -19.35 -15.71
N ALA A 157 1.29 -20.40 -16.13
CA ALA A 157 0.78 -21.77 -16.14
C ALA A 157 0.43 -22.26 -14.72
N ARG A 158 1.25 -21.96 -13.71
CA ARG A 158 0.98 -22.30 -12.29
C ARG A 158 -0.24 -21.54 -11.76
N HIS A 159 -0.28 -20.22 -11.93
CA HIS A 159 -1.41 -19.40 -11.48
C HIS A 159 -2.70 -19.79 -12.16
N ARG A 160 -2.67 -20.16 -13.45
CA ARG A 160 -3.84 -20.66 -14.17
C ARG A 160 -4.40 -21.90 -13.50
N ALA A 161 -3.55 -22.88 -13.17
CA ALA A 161 -3.99 -24.11 -12.49
C ALA A 161 -4.63 -23.79 -11.14
N GLN A 162 -4.03 -22.93 -10.33
CA GLN A 162 -4.56 -22.51 -9.03
C GLN A 162 -5.91 -21.77 -9.17
N VAL A 163 -6.04 -20.88 -10.16
CA VAL A 163 -7.27 -20.12 -10.43
C VAL A 163 -8.38 -21.05 -10.88
N GLN A 164 -8.08 -22.03 -11.76
CA GLN A 164 -9.05 -23.03 -12.22
C GLN A 164 -9.54 -23.93 -11.09
N GLU A 165 -8.63 -24.43 -10.26
CA GLU A 165 -8.95 -25.29 -9.12
C GLU A 165 -9.81 -24.57 -8.08
N ALA A 166 -9.51 -23.30 -7.81
CA ALA A 166 -10.23 -22.49 -6.83
C ALA A 166 -11.58 -21.92 -7.34
N GLY A 167 -11.84 -21.96 -8.66
CA GLY A 167 -12.96 -21.26 -9.28
C GLY A 167 -12.85 -19.73 -9.17
N ALA A 168 -11.61 -19.21 -9.20
CA ALA A 168 -11.28 -17.80 -9.22
C ALA A 168 -11.25 -17.28 -10.67
N HIS A 169 -10.93 -15.98 -10.87
CA HIS A 169 -10.86 -15.36 -12.19
C HIS A 169 -9.53 -14.63 -12.37
N MET A 170 -8.96 -14.64 -13.58
CA MET A 170 -7.73 -13.94 -13.86
C MET A 170 -7.76 -13.22 -15.22
N VAL A 171 -7.27 -11.99 -15.23
CA VAL A 171 -7.00 -11.23 -16.46
C VAL A 171 -5.50 -10.98 -16.59
N VAL A 172 -4.94 -11.32 -17.75
CA VAL A 172 -3.52 -11.15 -18.05
C VAL A 172 -3.35 -10.09 -19.12
N VAL A 173 -2.56 -9.06 -18.87
CA VAL A 173 -2.18 -8.06 -19.88
C VAL A 173 -0.87 -8.49 -20.52
N LEU A 174 -0.88 -8.80 -21.79
CA LEU A 174 0.28 -9.31 -22.52
C LEU A 174 1.29 -8.22 -22.87
N PRO A 175 2.62 -8.53 -22.92
CA PRO A 175 3.63 -7.60 -23.40
C PRO A 175 3.42 -7.34 -24.91
N TRP A 176 3.73 -6.15 -25.39
CA TRP A 176 3.61 -5.81 -26.82
C TRP A 176 4.88 -6.13 -27.62
N ALA A 177 6.05 -6.01 -26.99
CA ALA A 177 7.34 -6.08 -27.66
C ALA A 177 7.82 -7.51 -27.96
N VAL A 178 7.20 -8.51 -27.33
CA VAL A 178 7.61 -9.90 -27.39
C VAL A 178 6.64 -10.72 -28.24
N ARG A 179 7.12 -11.66 -29.04
CA ARG A 179 6.27 -12.60 -29.77
C ARG A 179 5.56 -13.55 -28.83
N HIS A 180 4.26 -13.73 -29.06
CA HIS A 180 3.43 -14.57 -28.21
C HIS A 180 3.14 -15.90 -28.90
N ASP A 181 4.00 -16.89 -28.70
CA ASP A 181 3.69 -18.28 -29.04
C ASP A 181 2.89 -18.88 -27.87
N HIS A 182 1.59 -18.66 -27.89
CA HIS A 182 0.70 -19.27 -26.91
C HIS A 182 0.32 -20.70 -27.34
N PRO A 183 0.20 -21.62 -26.37
CA PRO A 183 -0.47 -22.88 -26.63
C PRO A 183 -1.86 -22.62 -27.23
N PRO A 184 -2.34 -23.49 -28.16
CA PRO A 184 -3.65 -23.33 -28.80
C PRO A 184 -4.80 -23.09 -27.80
N GLU A 185 -4.69 -23.68 -26.61
CA GLU A 185 -5.65 -23.55 -25.52
C GLU A 185 -5.75 -22.11 -24.95
N LEU A 186 -4.68 -21.36 -24.95
CA LEU A 186 -4.67 -19.96 -24.52
C LEU A 186 -5.01 -19.00 -25.66
N ALA A 187 -4.81 -19.40 -26.89
CA ALA A 187 -5.11 -18.57 -28.06
C ALA A 187 -6.60 -18.21 -28.14
N GLN A 188 -7.49 -19.16 -27.81
CA GLN A 188 -8.94 -18.92 -27.79
C GLN A 188 -9.40 -17.96 -26.68
N HIS A 189 -8.62 -17.80 -25.61
CA HIS A 189 -8.88 -16.86 -24.52
C HIS A 189 -8.12 -15.53 -24.68
N THR A 190 -7.47 -15.33 -25.83
CA THR A 190 -6.70 -14.11 -26.12
C THR A 190 -7.55 -13.13 -26.92
N VAL A 191 -7.79 -11.94 -26.35
CA VAL A 191 -8.55 -10.87 -26.98
C VAL A 191 -7.64 -9.68 -27.28
N THR A 192 -7.54 -9.30 -28.55
CA THR A 192 -6.85 -8.04 -28.93
C THR A 192 -7.83 -6.89 -28.80
N LEU A 193 -7.64 -6.07 -27.78
CA LEU A 193 -8.43 -4.85 -27.56
C LEU A 193 -8.00 -3.74 -28.51
N GLY A 194 -8.97 -3.04 -29.07
CA GLY A 194 -8.74 -1.80 -29.80
C GLY A 194 -8.45 -0.64 -28.84
N ARG A 195 -8.27 0.53 -29.43
CA ARG A 195 -8.16 1.78 -28.66
C ARG A 195 -9.56 2.36 -28.41
N PRO A 196 -9.87 2.89 -27.23
CA PRO A 196 -11.09 3.67 -27.03
C PRO A 196 -11.04 4.97 -27.85
N ARG A 197 -12.19 5.52 -28.20
CA ARG A 197 -12.27 6.79 -28.90
C ARG A 197 -11.71 7.90 -28.01
N GLY A 198 -10.59 8.52 -28.41
CA GLY A 198 -9.86 9.47 -27.58
C GLY A 198 -10.71 10.67 -27.13
N LEU A 199 -11.53 11.22 -28.04
CA LEU A 199 -12.45 12.31 -27.70
C LEU A 199 -13.48 11.88 -26.65
N ALA A 200 -13.97 10.64 -26.68
CA ALA A 200 -14.89 10.13 -25.67
C ALA A 200 -14.20 9.98 -24.30
N VAL A 201 -12.93 9.56 -24.28
CA VAL A 201 -12.15 9.52 -23.04
C VAL A 201 -12.01 10.92 -22.45
N LEU A 202 -11.51 11.88 -23.25
CA LEU A 202 -11.35 13.26 -22.79
C LEU A 202 -12.67 13.84 -22.27
N THR A 203 -13.75 13.70 -23.03
CA THR A 203 -15.09 14.21 -22.69
C THR A 203 -15.60 13.59 -21.37
N ARG A 204 -15.36 12.30 -21.19
CA ARG A 204 -15.77 11.61 -19.93
C ARG A 204 -15.06 12.18 -18.71
N TYR A 205 -13.73 12.36 -18.80
CA TYR A 205 -12.95 12.96 -17.71
C TYR A 205 -13.35 14.39 -17.41
N LEU A 206 -13.52 15.23 -18.45
CA LEU A 206 -13.95 16.61 -18.27
C LEU A 206 -15.33 16.72 -17.63
N ARG A 207 -16.30 15.86 -17.98
CA ARG A 207 -17.63 15.83 -17.35
C ARG A 207 -17.55 15.39 -15.88
N MET A 208 -16.78 14.39 -15.58
CA MET A 208 -16.61 13.92 -14.20
C MET A 208 -15.91 14.95 -13.30
N ASP A 209 -15.06 15.80 -13.89
CA ASP A 209 -14.43 16.93 -13.20
C ASP A 209 -15.31 18.21 -13.20
N GLY A 210 -16.57 18.11 -13.65
CA GLY A 210 -17.53 19.22 -13.64
C GLY A 210 -17.18 20.39 -14.57
N MET A 211 -16.47 20.10 -15.67
CA MET A 211 -16.08 21.13 -16.62
C MET A 211 -17.26 21.60 -17.48
N PRO A 212 -17.54 22.92 -17.54
CA PRO A 212 -18.55 23.48 -18.41
C PRO A 212 -18.00 23.64 -19.84
N PHE A 213 -18.35 22.76 -20.75
CA PHE A 213 -17.95 22.86 -22.19
C PHE A 213 -19.10 22.53 -23.13
N ARG A 214 -19.01 23.04 -24.34
CA ARG A 214 -19.92 22.76 -25.45
C ARG A 214 -19.21 21.89 -26.51
N ALA A 215 -19.97 21.23 -27.36
CA ALA A 215 -19.40 20.42 -28.44
C ALA A 215 -18.50 21.23 -29.39
N ALA A 216 -18.84 22.50 -29.62
CA ALA A 216 -18.05 23.42 -30.42
C ALA A 216 -16.63 23.68 -29.87
N ASP A 217 -16.50 23.68 -28.54
CA ASP A 217 -15.21 23.93 -27.88
C ASP A 217 -14.21 22.78 -28.11
N LEU A 218 -14.70 21.60 -28.48
CA LEU A 218 -13.92 20.40 -28.76
C LEU A 218 -13.68 20.18 -30.26
N ALA A 219 -14.07 21.11 -31.11
CA ALA A 219 -14.01 20.96 -32.55
C ALA A 219 -12.65 21.31 -33.20
N SER A 220 -11.64 21.74 -32.42
CA SER A 220 -10.33 22.14 -32.93
C SER A 220 -9.61 20.96 -33.59
N THR A 221 -8.99 21.19 -34.72
CA THR A 221 -8.23 20.18 -35.50
C THR A 221 -7.05 19.60 -34.69
N ASP A 222 -6.39 20.45 -33.91
CA ASP A 222 -5.24 20.03 -33.08
C ASP A 222 -5.68 19.12 -31.94
N LEU A 223 -6.81 19.41 -31.31
CA LEU A 223 -7.40 18.54 -30.31
C LEU A 223 -7.82 17.19 -30.89
N GLN A 224 -8.46 17.20 -32.08
CA GLN A 224 -8.86 15.97 -32.74
C GLN A 224 -7.66 15.10 -33.10
N ARG A 225 -6.60 15.69 -33.65
CA ARG A 225 -5.34 15.00 -33.97
C ARG A 225 -4.71 14.42 -32.70
N LEU A 226 -4.65 15.19 -31.61
CA LEU A 226 -4.15 14.72 -30.32
C LEU A 226 -4.99 13.53 -29.83
N CYS A 227 -6.32 13.63 -29.88
CA CYS A 227 -7.22 12.55 -29.47
C CYS A 227 -7.06 11.28 -30.30
N GLU A 228 -6.70 11.37 -31.56
CA GLU A 228 -6.48 10.23 -32.45
C GLU A 228 -5.11 9.56 -32.27
N GLN A 229 -4.08 10.32 -31.95
CA GLN A 229 -2.69 9.84 -31.97
C GLN A 229 -2.12 9.55 -30.60
N SER A 230 -2.52 10.31 -29.55
CA SER A 230 -1.90 10.23 -28.23
C SER A 230 -2.36 9.03 -27.41
N ALA A 231 -1.53 8.53 -26.51
CA ALA A 231 -1.90 7.50 -25.55
C ALA A 231 -3.05 7.98 -24.64
N VAL A 232 -3.85 7.04 -24.12
CA VAL A 232 -4.98 7.36 -23.22
C VAL A 232 -4.50 8.20 -22.03
N ARG A 233 -3.33 7.88 -21.46
CA ARG A 233 -2.75 8.63 -20.34
C ARG A 233 -2.51 10.12 -20.64
N GLU A 234 -2.16 10.45 -21.89
CA GLU A 234 -1.94 11.85 -22.31
C GLU A 234 -3.26 12.63 -22.38
N LEU A 235 -4.35 11.96 -22.77
CA LEU A 235 -5.68 12.55 -22.75
C LEU A 235 -6.19 12.78 -21.32
N VAL A 236 -5.89 11.85 -20.42
CA VAL A 236 -6.18 12.00 -18.98
C VAL A 236 -5.36 13.16 -18.39
N ARG A 237 -4.08 13.25 -18.76
CA ARG A 237 -3.22 14.40 -18.38
C ARG A 237 -3.78 15.71 -18.90
N LEU A 238 -4.21 15.76 -20.17
CA LEU A 238 -4.84 16.94 -20.75
C LEU A 238 -6.06 17.39 -19.94
N ALA A 239 -6.96 16.45 -19.58
CA ALA A 239 -8.12 16.78 -18.74
C ALA A 239 -7.71 17.34 -17.40
N GLY A 240 -6.69 16.76 -16.75
CA GLY A 240 -6.11 17.29 -15.52
C GLY A 240 -5.59 18.71 -15.65
N LEU A 241 -4.85 19.01 -16.72
CA LEU A 241 -4.32 20.35 -17.00
C LEU A 241 -5.43 21.38 -17.27
N VAL A 242 -6.53 20.98 -17.91
CA VAL A 242 -7.71 21.87 -18.08
C VAL A 242 -8.31 22.24 -16.72
N ARG A 243 -8.42 21.26 -15.82
CA ARG A 243 -8.89 21.48 -14.46
C ARG A 243 -7.93 22.41 -13.69
N ASP A 244 -6.63 22.14 -13.74
CA ASP A 244 -5.61 22.93 -13.06
C ASP A 244 -5.60 24.38 -13.58
N ALA A 245 -5.81 24.58 -14.88
CA ALA A 245 -5.95 25.91 -15.49
C ALA A 245 -7.16 26.68 -14.93
N ARG A 246 -8.32 26.01 -14.80
CA ARG A 246 -9.53 26.57 -14.19
C ARG A 246 -9.28 26.92 -12.72
N ASP A 247 -8.81 25.94 -11.95
CA ASP A 247 -8.71 26.05 -10.49
C ASP A 247 -7.67 27.08 -10.07
N SER A 248 -6.68 27.34 -10.92
CA SER A 248 -5.68 28.41 -10.68
C SER A 248 -6.24 29.82 -10.81
N GLY A 249 -7.35 30.03 -11.53
CA GLY A 249 -7.91 31.35 -11.84
C GLY A 249 -7.03 32.28 -12.68
N ARG A 250 -5.88 31.79 -13.22
CA ARG A 250 -4.83 32.63 -13.84
C ARG A 250 -4.86 32.67 -15.36
N PHE A 251 -5.53 31.70 -15.97
CA PHE A 251 -5.44 31.48 -17.42
C PHE A 251 -6.71 31.89 -18.18
N GLY A 252 -7.30 32.99 -17.76
CA GLY A 252 -8.51 33.54 -18.36
C GLY A 252 -9.79 32.85 -17.91
N ASP A 253 -10.91 33.35 -18.41
CA ASP A 253 -12.26 32.88 -18.07
C ASP A 253 -12.81 32.00 -19.18
N GLY A 254 -13.32 30.85 -18.78
CA GLY A 254 -14.02 29.94 -19.67
C GLY A 254 -13.19 28.82 -20.25
N PHE A 255 -13.91 27.77 -20.63
CA PHE A 255 -13.34 26.47 -21.04
C PHE A 255 -12.36 26.56 -22.22
N SER A 256 -12.64 27.37 -23.24
CA SER A 256 -11.76 27.51 -24.40
C SER A 256 -10.38 28.06 -24.04
N ALA A 257 -10.29 29.02 -23.08
CA ALA A 257 -9.02 29.55 -22.60
C ALA A 257 -8.23 28.46 -21.85
N TRP A 258 -8.87 27.74 -20.92
CA TRP A 258 -8.25 26.66 -20.17
C TRP A 258 -7.77 25.51 -21.06
N LEU A 259 -8.60 25.09 -22.03
CA LEU A 259 -8.25 24.06 -22.99
C LEU A 259 -7.07 24.50 -23.88
N GLY A 260 -7.06 25.77 -24.33
CA GLY A 260 -5.95 26.32 -25.11
C GLY A 260 -4.63 26.25 -24.37
N GLN A 261 -4.62 26.66 -23.10
CA GLN A 261 -3.41 26.57 -22.24
C GLN A 261 -2.97 25.13 -22.00
N ALA A 262 -3.91 24.23 -21.73
CA ALA A 262 -3.63 22.81 -21.51
C ALA A 262 -3.08 22.12 -22.76
N LEU A 263 -3.66 22.40 -23.96
CA LEU A 263 -3.14 21.92 -25.24
C LEU A 263 -1.72 22.39 -25.49
N HIS A 264 -1.49 23.70 -25.31
CA HIS A 264 -0.17 24.27 -25.46
C HIS A 264 0.85 23.64 -24.49
N ALA A 265 0.40 23.33 -23.26
CA ALA A 265 1.24 22.68 -22.27
C ALA A 265 1.63 21.24 -22.66
N VAL A 266 0.74 20.50 -23.32
CA VAL A 266 1.02 19.12 -23.76
C VAL A 266 1.90 19.11 -25.01
N THR A 267 1.70 20.05 -25.95
CA THR A 267 2.34 20.00 -27.25
C THR A 267 3.69 20.72 -27.34
N ASN A 268 3.87 21.84 -26.62
CA ASN A 268 4.99 22.76 -26.88
C ASN A 268 5.94 22.97 -25.71
N ARG A 269 5.60 22.51 -24.48
CA ARG A 269 6.40 22.84 -23.27
C ARG A 269 7.82 22.31 -23.29
N ALA A 270 8.02 21.08 -23.80
CA ALA A 270 9.36 20.49 -23.86
C ALA A 270 10.31 21.35 -24.73
N ASP A 271 9.84 21.78 -25.92
CA ASP A 271 10.61 22.59 -26.85
C ASP A 271 10.85 24.01 -26.30
N GLU A 272 9.89 24.57 -25.56
CA GLU A 272 10.04 25.87 -24.93
C GLU A 272 11.12 25.85 -23.84
N VAL A 273 11.09 24.84 -22.95
CA VAL A 273 12.09 24.67 -21.91
C VAL A 273 13.47 24.43 -22.53
N GLN A 274 13.56 23.59 -23.55
CA GLN A 274 14.83 23.36 -24.26
C GLN A 274 15.41 24.66 -24.83
N ARG A 275 14.61 25.48 -25.51
CA ARG A 275 15.05 26.79 -26.04
C ARG A 275 15.46 27.72 -24.92
N GLN A 276 14.73 27.78 -23.81
CA GLN A 276 15.06 28.66 -22.70
C GLN A 276 16.35 28.23 -22.01
N VAL A 277 16.56 26.94 -21.74
CA VAL A 277 17.81 26.42 -21.15
C VAL A 277 19.00 26.63 -22.10
N ALA A 278 18.80 26.56 -23.42
CA ALA A 278 19.83 26.85 -24.40
C ALA A 278 20.22 28.37 -24.41
N ALA A 279 19.23 29.25 -24.15
CA ALA A 279 19.47 30.70 -24.04
C ALA A 279 20.15 31.07 -22.73
N VAL A 280 19.87 30.36 -21.64
CA VAL A 280 20.46 30.54 -20.31
C VAL A 280 21.73 29.70 -20.22
N ARG A 281 22.89 30.33 -20.42
CA ARG A 281 24.19 29.62 -20.48
C ARG A 281 24.87 29.45 -19.13
N ASP A 282 24.59 30.35 -18.20
CA ASP A 282 25.31 30.43 -16.93
C ASP A 282 24.78 29.43 -15.91
N THR A 283 25.69 28.85 -15.13
CA THR A 283 25.36 27.86 -14.10
C THR A 283 24.41 28.41 -13.03
N PRO A 284 24.58 29.65 -12.52
CA PRO A 284 23.69 30.23 -11.53
C PRO A 284 22.23 30.33 -12.00
N GLU A 285 21.99 30.76 -13.21
CA GLU A 285 20.65 30.88 -13.78
C GLU A 285 19.99 29.52 -14.00
N ARG A 286 20.75 28.52 -14.48
CA ARG A 286 20.25 27.12 -14.62
C ARG A 286 19.93 26.51 -13.26
N ALA A 287 20.78 26.74 -12.25
CA ALA A 287 20.55 26.29 -10.88
C ALA A 287 19.32 26.98 -10.29
N LEU A 288 19.14 28.29 -10.50
CA LEU A 288 17.95 29.02 -10.07
C LEU A 288 16.67 28.46 -10.76
N PHE A 289 16.77 28.19 -12.07
CA PHE A 289 15.66 27.66 -12.84
C PHE A 289 15.18 26.31 -12.30
N LEU A 290 16.11 25.39 -11.97
CA LEU A 290 15.81 24.11 -11.37
C LEU A 290 15.30 24.24 -9.92
N ALA A 291 15.94 25.10 -9.10
CA ALA A 291 15.52 25.34 -7.73
C ALA A 291 14.09 25.90 -7.68
N ALA A 292 13.77 26.90 -8.51
CA ALA A 292 12.43 27.47 -8.61
C ALA A 292 11.40 26.44 -9.09
N ALA A 293 11.78 25.48 -9.96
CA ALA A 293 10.89 24.45 -10.42
C ALA A 293 10.59 23.38 -9.35
N LEU A 294 11.53 23.06 -8.46
CA LEU A 294 11.33 22.15 -7.35
C LEU A 294 10.61 22.80 -6.17
N PHE A 295 10.89 24.07 -5.91
CA PHE A 295 10.31 24.88 -4.86
C PHE A 295 9.20 25.82 -5.39
N GLU A 296 8.51 25.44 -6.46
CA GLU A 296 7.38 26.22 -7.00
C GLU A 296 6.30 26.41 -5.92
N GLU A 297 5.70 27.60 -5.91
CA GLU A 297 4.71 28.05 -4.91
C GLU A 297 5.27 28.28 -3.50
N MET A 298 6.59 28.26 -3.32
CA MET A 298 7.24 28.63 -2.07
C MET A 298 7.58 30.13 -2.06
N HIS A 299 7.78 30.67 -0.85
CA HIS A 299 8.22 32.06 -0.69
C HIS A 299 9.57 32.32 -1.36
N ALA A 300 9.76 33.52 -1.92
CA ALA A 300 10.94 33.87 -2.68
C ALA A 300 12.25 33.67 -1.89
N ASP A 301 12.25 33.97 -0.59
CA ASP A 301 13.44 33.82 0.27
C ASP A 301 13.84 32.35 0.44
N ILE A 302 12.85 31.42 0.48
CA ILE A 302 13.10 29.99 0.55
C ILE A 302 13.73 29.50 -0.75
N VAL A 303 13.18 29.92 -1.90
CA VAL A 303 13.72 29.55 -3.21
C VAL A 303 15.15 30.12 -3.37
N TYR A 304 15.39 31.34 -2.90
CA TYR A 304 16.72 31.93 -2.88
C TYR A 304 17.70 31.08 -2.04
N ALA A 305 17.31 30.73 -0.81
CA ALA A 305 18.16 29.91 0.05
C ALA A 305 18.39 28.48 -0.54
N ALA A 306 17.38 27.88 -1.17
CA ALA A 306 17.52 26.60 -1.86
C ALA A 306 18.47 26.70 -3.06
N TRP A 307 18.36 27.76 -3.85
CA TRP A 307 19.27 28.06 -4.96
C TRP A 307 20.72 28.20 -4.49
N GLN A 308 20.99 29.00 -3.44
CA GLN A 308 22.33 29.16 -2.87
C GLN A 308 22.94 27.82 -2.41
N ARG A 309 22.13 26.97 -1.78
CA ARG A 309 22.56 25.60 -1.41
C ARG A 309 22.88 24.74 -2.63
N LEU A 310 22.09 24.85 -3.69
CA LEU A 310 22.34 24.11 -4.93
C LEU A 310 23.66 24.54 -5.56
N MET A 311 23.95 25.84 -5.59
CA MET A 311 25.23 26.37 -6.07
C MET A 311 26.41 25.75 -5.32
N GLY A 312 26.33 25.69 -3.99
CA GLY A 312 27.36 25.04 -3.16
C GLY A 312 27.49 23.55 -3.43
N THR A 313 26.37 22.85 -3.65
CA THR A 313 26.34 21.40 -3.93
C THR A 313 26.99 21.07 -5.27
N VAL A 314 26.71 21.85 -6.33
CA VAL A 314 27.29 21.65 -7.66
C VAL A 314 28.73 22.27 -7.78
N ARG A 315 29.32 22.68 -6.66
CA ARG A 315 30.68 23.22 -6.55
C ARG A 315 30.94 24.38 -7.47
N HIS A 316 29.98 25.26 -7.61
CA HIS A 316 30.17 26.49 -8.35
C HIS A 316 30.79 27.56 -7.42
N GLU A 317 32.03 27.90 -7.66
CA GLU A 317 32.69 29.01 -6.98
C GLU A 317 32.16 30.33 -7.56
N GLU A 318 31.39 31.08 -6.79
CA GLU A 318 31.02 32.44 -7.17
C GLU A 318 32.21 33.39 -6.98
N GLU A 319 32.44 34.27 -7.97
CA GLU A 319 33.37 35.37 -7.82
C GLU A 319 33.02 36.22 -6.58
N ALA A 320 34.04 36.67 -5.86
CA ALA A 320 33.91 37.42 -4.59
C ALA A 320 33.30 38.83 -4.76
N THR A 321 32.21 38.94 -5.52
CA THR A 321 31.48 40.20 -5.74
C THR A 321 30.45 40.37 -4.62
N SER A 322 30.37 41.56 -4.04
CA SER A 322 29.36 41.92 -3.05
C SER A 322 27.94 41.59 -3.57
N GLU A 323 27.04 41.07 -2.71
CA GLU A 323 25.66 40.76 -3.10
C GLU A 323 24.93 41.95 -3.74
N LEU A 324 25.21 43.19 -3.29
CA LEU A 324 24.65 44.40 -3.89
C LEU A 324 25.23 44.74 -5.27
N GLY A 325 26.37 44.17 -5.64
CA GLY A 325 26.99 44.33 -6.97
C GLY A 325 26.53 43.29 -7.99
N ARG A 326 25.74 42.26 -7.58
CA ARG A 326 25.23 41.22 -8.45
C ARG A 326 23.91 41.63 -9.11
N THR A 327 23.54 40.96 -10.21
CA THR A 327 22.19 41.09 -10.79
C THR A 327 21.15 40.75 -9.74
N ASP A 328 20.18 41.63 -9.53
CA ASP A 328 19.16 41.44 -8.51
C ASP A 328 18.32 40.17 -8.80
N PHE A 329 17.83 39.54 -7.71
CA PHE A 329 17.09 38.29 -7.78
C PHE A 329 15.80 38.40 -8.61
N GLY A 330 15.09 39.54 -8.52
CA GLY A 330 13.88 39.78 -9.30
C GLY A 330 14.11 39.84 -10.80
N ALA A 331 15.22 40.47 -11.23
CA ALA A 331 15.64 40.51 -12.63
C ALA A 331 15.93 39.07 -13.17
N ARG A 332 16.64 38.27 -12.38
CA ARG A 332 16.91 36.86 -12.74
C ARG A 332 15.60 36.04 -12.88
N LEU A 333 14.65 36.18 -11.94
CA LEU A 333 13.35 35.52 -12.01
C LEU A 333 12.58 35.92 -13.27
N LYS A 334 12.56 37.21 -13.61
CA LYS A 334 11.86 37.71 -14.80
C LYS A 334 12.42 37.14 -16.10
N VAL A 335 13.74 36.98 -16.22
CA VAL A 335 14.39 36.31 -17.36
C VAL A 335 13.92 34.85 -17.49
N LEU A 336 13.65 34.17 -16.37
CA LEU A 336 13.21 32.79 -16.32
C LEU A 336 11.69 32.65 -16.48
N GLY A 337 10.92 33.72 -16.62
CA GLY A 337 9.48 33.72 -16.71
C GLY A 337 8.80 33.28 -15.40
N ILE A 338 9.40 33.68 -14.27
CA ILE A 338 8.92 33.38 -12.92
C ILE A 338 8.38 34.68 -12.30
N GLY A 339 7.08 34.67 -12.00
CA GLY A 339 6.42 35.77 -11.30
C GLY A 339 6.43 35.57 -9.79
N ARG A 340 6.19 36.66 -9.07
CA ARG A 340 5.95 36.68 -7.63
C ARG A 340 4.52 37.08 -7.39
N ASP A 341 3.76 36.31 -6.61
CA ASP A 341 2.40 36.68 -6.22
C ASP A 341 2.38 37.70 -5.05
N ALA A 342 1.18 38.09 -4.63
CA ALA A 342 0.99 39.06 -3.56
C ALA A 342 1.57 38.62 -2.20
N ASP A 343 1.64 37.30 -1.98
CA ASP A 343 2.18 36.68 -0.76
C ASP A 343 3.69 36.41 -0.86
N GLY A 344 4.35 36.89 -1.92
CA GLY A 344 5.77 36.70 -2.15
C GLY A 344 6.17 35.30 -2.64
N ARG A 345 5.21 34.47 -3.03
CA ARG A 345 5.46 33.12 -3.54
C ARG A 345 5.81 33.14 -5.01
N LEU A 346 6.74 32.27 -5.41
CA LEU A 346 7.21 32.20 -6.79
C LEU A 346 6.38 31.21 -7.59
N ARG A 347 5.95 31.62 -8.79
CA ARG A 347 5.19 30.79 -9.72
C ARG A 347 5.66 31.01 -11.15
N PHE A 348 5.71 29.94 -11.91
CA PHE A 348 5.89 30.08 -13.36
C PHE A 348 4.65 30.71 -13.99
N GLU A 349 4.88 31.59 -14.97
CA GLU A 349 3.78 32.29 -15.67
C GLU A 349 2.97 31.35 -16.56
N ARG A 350 3.57 30.24 -17.00
CA ARG A 350 2.99 29.28 -17.90
C ARG A 350 2.53 28.01 -17.19
N LEU A 351 1.39 27.48 -17.59
CA LEU A 351 0.82 26.26 -17.02
C LEU A 351 1.77 25.07 -17.21
N ALA A 352 1.96 24.26 -16.16
CA ALA A 352 2.79 23.05 -16.14
C ALA A 352 4.27 23.27 -16.51
N TYR A 353 4.77 24.51 -16.43
CA TYR A 353 6.12 24.82 -16.86
C TYR A 353 7.19 24.26 -15.90
N ALA A 354 6.96 24.36 -14.60
CA ALA A 354 7.85 23.78 -13.59
C ALA A 354 8.06 22.26 -13.77
N ASP A 355 6.99 21.51 -14.07
CA ASP A 355 7.08 20.07 -14.34
C ASP A 355 7.94 19.78 -15.58
N ALA A 356 7.76 20.56 -16.65
CA ALA A 356 8.57 20.45 -17.85
C ALA A 356 10.05 20.77 -17.58
N VAL A 357 10.34 21.79 -16.76
CA VAL A 357 11.71 22.15 -16.34
C VAL A 357 12.33 20.99 -15.57
N ARG A 358 11.66 20.46 -14.53
CA ARG A 358 12.13 19.30 -13.78
C ARG A 358 12.42 18.12 -14.71
N THR A 359 11.50 17.81 -15.62
CA THR A 359 11.67 16.73 -16.59
C THR A 359 12.87 16.91 -17.48
N TYR A 360 13.07 18.13 -17.99
CA TYR A 360 14.21 18.47 -18.84
C TYR A 360 15.56 18.28 -18.14
N PHE A 361 15.69 18.81 -16.91
CA PHE A 361 16.94 18.68 -16.15
C PHE A 361 17.26 17.22 -15.80
N TRP A 362 16.27 16.43 -15.41
CA TRP A 362 16.48 15.00 -15.14
C TRP A 362 16.91 14.21 -16.37
N ALA A 363 16.36 14.53 -17.54
CA ALA A 363 16.69 13.85 -18.80
C ALA A 363 18.08 14.23 -19.31
N ASN A 364 18.45 15.52 -19.23
CA ASN A 364 19.61 16.05 -19.92
C ASN A 364 20.85 16.26 -19.02
N PHE A 365 20.70 16.19 -17.69
CA PHE A 365 21.80 16.33 -16.73
C PHE A 365 21.89 15.11 -15.79
N PRO A 366 22.13 13.90 -16.31
CA PRO A 366 22.15 12.69 -15.49
C PRO A 366 23.27 12.69 -14.42
N GLY A 367 24.38 13.38 -14.67
CA GLY A 367 25.52 13.43 -13.75
C GLY A 367 25.29 14.20 -12.45
N VAL A 368 24.25 15.07 -12.37
CA VAL A 368 23.95 15.82 -11.15
C VAL A 368 22.87 15.18 -10.27
N ARG A 369 22.32 14.02 -10.64
CA ARG A 369 21.18 13.43 -9.91
C ARG A 369 21.51 13.05 -8.47
N ASP A 370 22.71 12.57 -8.21
CA ASP A 370 23.17 12.25 -6.85
C ASP A 370 23.38 13.53 -6.03
N ASP A 371 23.95 14.57 -6.66
CA ASP A 371 24.09 15.90 -6.03
C ASP A 371 22.72 16.50 -5.70
N LEU A 372 21.71 16.32 -6.58
CA LEU A 372 20.35 16.77 -6.32
C LEU A 372 19.68 16.01 -5.18
N ARG A 373 19.97 14.72 -5.00
CA ARG A 373 19.51 13.95 -3.83
C ARG A 373 20.05 14.57 -2.54
N ASP A 374 21.35 14.82 -2.48
CA ASP A 374 21.99 15.39 -1.27
C ASP A 374 21.59 16.85 -1.04
N TRP A 375 21.33 17.59 -2.09
CA TRP A 375 20.76 18.94 -2.02
C TRP A 375 19.32 18.94 -1.47
N ILE A 376 18.44 18.03 -1.92
CA ILE A 376 17.08 17.90 -1.42
C ILE A 376 17.07 17.46 0.05
N ASP A 377 17.97 16.58 0.44
CA ASP A 377 18.15 16.15 1.82
C ASP A 377 18.27 17.37 2.77
N THR A 378 19.12 18.31 2.43
CA THR A 378 19.36 19.51 3.24
C THR A 378 18.35 20.63 3.00
N SER A 379 17.91 20.83 1.74
CA SER A 379 17.05 21.96 1.38
C SER A 379 15.59 21.76 1.80
N SER A 380 15.12 20.52 1.94
CA SER A 380 13.79 20.25 2.53
C SER A 380 13.70 20.60 4.03
N GLU A 381 14.81 20.95 4.68
CA GLU A 381 14.87 21.40 6.08
C GLU A 381 14.99 22.92 6.23
N LEU A 382 14.92 23.69 5.14
CA LEU A 382 14.99 25.14 5.20
C LEU A 382 13.95 25.71 6.16
N ARG A 383 14.38 26.71 6.95
CA ARG A 383 13.49 27.44 7.86
C ARG A 383 12.45 28.20 7.05
N GLY A 384 11.22 28.22 7.54
CA GLY A 384 10.07 28.86 6.87
C GLY A 384 9.24 27.92 6.00
N LEU A 385 9.74 26.72 5.67
CA LEU A 385 8.90 25.68 5.06
C LEU A 385 7.94 25.09 6.08
N THR A 386 6.66 25.05 5.74
CA THR A 386 5.67 24.24 6.45
C THR A 386 5.90 22.75 6.22
N THR A 387 5.29 21.89 7.03
CA THR A 387 5.40 20.44 6.85
C THR A 387 4.92 20.00 5.47
N ASP A 388 3.83 20.59 4.97
CA ASP A 388 3.28 20.24 3.66
C ASP A 388 4.21 20.68 2.53
N GLU A 389 4.73 21.89 2.60
CA GLU A 389 5.68 22.39 1.61
C GLU A 389 6.95 21.52 1.54
N ARG A 390 7.43 21.00 2.69
CA ARG A 390 8.54 20.03 2.73
C ARG A 390 8.20 18.74 2.00
N VAL A 391 7.01 18.23 2.22
CA VAL A 391 6.52 17.01 1.55
C VAL A 391 6.36 17.27 0.06
N ASP A 392 5.80 18.41 -0.36
CA ASP A 392 5.61 18.75 -1.78
C ASP A 392 6.94 18.80 -2.55
N VAL A 393 7.96 19.45 -1.97
CA VAL A 393 9.31 19.49 -2.55
C VAL A 393 9.87 18.07 -2.72
N VAL A 394 9.74 17.25 -1.69
CA VAL A 394 10.20 15.85 -1.70
C VAL A 394 9.45 15.03 -2.74
N VAL A 395 8.12 15.14 -2.83
CA VAL A 395 7.31 14.45 -3.83
C VAL A 395 7.75 14.80 -5.25
N ARG A 396 7.95 16.09 -5.55
CA ARG A 396 8.43 16.55 -6.86
C ARG A 396 9.79 15.96 -7.24
N PHE A 397 10.71 15.86 -6.28
CA PHE A 397 12.00 15.19 -6.47
C PHE A 397 11.84 13.67 -6.68
N CYS A 398 11.07 13.00 -5.82
CA CYS A 398 10.87 11.57 -5.86
C CYS A 398 10.24 11.11 -7.18
N GLU A 399 9.26 11.85 -7.70
CA GLU A 399 8.65 11.57 -9.00
C GLU A 399 9.68 11.53 -10.15
N ARG A 400 10.63 12.45 -10.14
CA ARG A 400 11.69 12.49 -11.16
C ARG A 400 12.71 11.38 -10.98
N SER A 401 13.08 11.07 -9.75
CA SER A 401 13.98 9.94 -9.44
C SER A 401 13.38 8.59 -9.83
N LEU A 402 12.10 8.36 -9.54
CA LEU A 402 11.38 7.16 -9.98
C LEU A 402 11.27 7.07 -11.50
N ALA A 403 10.93 8.16 -12.17
CA ALA A 403 10.87 8.22 -13.63
C ALA A 403 12.25 7.91 -14.27
N ALA A 404 13.34 8.26 -13.58
CA ALA A 404 14.72 7.97 -14.00
C ALA A 404 15.20 6.56 -13.58
N GLY A 405 14.35 5.74 -12.93
CA GLY A 405 14.70 4.39 -12.48
C GLY A 405 15.67 4.35 -11.29
N ARG A 406 15.66 5.37 -10.41
CA ARG A 406 16.52 5.48 -9.22
C ARG A 406 15.69 5.38 -7.92
N PRO A 407 15.13 4.19 -7.59
CA PRO A 407 14.39 3.97 -6.34
C PRO A 407 15.27 4.07 -5.09
N ASP A 408 16.59 3.80 -5.24
CA ASP A 408 17.61 3.93 -4.22
C ASP A 408 17.62 5.34 -3.59
N HIS A 409 17.49 6.40 -4.39
CA HIS A 409 17.45 7.76 -3.88
C HIS A 409 16.36 8.01 -2.86
N LEU A 410 15.16 7.45 -3.10
CA LEU A 410 14.02 7.63 -2.20
C LEU A 410 14.22 6.89 -0.89
N PHE A 411 14.70 5.65 -0.98
CA PHE A 411 14.89 4.84 0.21
C PHE A 411 16.01 5.38 1.11
N ASP A 412 17.11 5.83 0.51
CA ASP A 412 18.23 6.44 1.23
C ASP A 412 17.81 7.74 1.94
N LEU A 413 17.05 8.60 1.25
CA LEU A 413 16.51 9.84 1.85
C LEU A 413 15.53 9.51 2.99
N ALA A 414 14.62 8.57 2.79
CA ALA A 414 13.66 8.18 3.80
C ALA A 414 14.36 7.66 5.07
N ALA A 415 15.41 6.84 4.92
CA ALA A 415 16.21 6.36 6.06
C ALA A 415 16.90 7.51 6.79
N ARG A 416 17.56 8.42 6.06
CA ARG A 416 18.23 9.60 6.66
C ARG A 416 17.26 10.50 7.43
N TRP A 417 16.09 10.79 6.87
CA TRP A 417 15.09 11.63 7.54
C TRP A 417 14.48 10.94 8.76
N ALA A 418 14.21 9.64 8.67
CA ALA A 418 13.71 8.86 9.77
C ALA A 418 14.66 8.86 10.96
N ASP A 419 15.98 8.76 10.71
CA ASP A 419 17.01 8.73 11.76
C ASP A 419 17.23 10.11 12.42
N ARG A 420 16.91 11.22 11.71
CA ARG A 420 17.03 12.58 12.25
C ARG A 420 15.75 13.05 12.97
N ALA A 421 14.63 12.35 12.82
CA ALA A 421 13.39 12.74 13.45
C ALA A 421 13.52 12.73 14.99
N PRO A 422 13.11 13.81 15.67
CA PRO A 422 13.27 13.91 17.12
C PRO A 422 12.27 13.00 17.85
N GLY A 423 12.77 12.24 18.84
CA GLY A 423 11.96 11.43 19.74
C GLY A 423 11.11 10.38 19.04
N ALA A 424 9.85 10.25 19.43
CA ALA A 424 8.88 9.29 18.91
C ALA A 424 8.19 9.77 17.60
N GLN A 425 8.60 10.88 17.00
CA GLN A 425 7.95 11.43 15.80
C GLN A 425 8.35 10.67 14.53
N CYS A 426 7.38 10.50 13.64
CA CYS A 426 7.59 9.95 12.30
C CYS A 426 7.75 11.09 11.30
N ASP A 427 8.86 11.11 10.53
CA ASP A 427 9.09 12.15 9.53
C ASP A 427 8.12 12.00 8.34
N PRO A 428 7.26 12.99 8.05
CA PRO A 428 6.30 12.91 6.96
C PRO A 428 6.93 12.79 5.57
N ARG A 429 8.15 13.32 5.38
CA ARG A 429 8.91 13.24 4.13
C ARG A 429 9.31 11.78 3.86
N ALA A 430 9.78 11.08 4.89
CA ALA A 430 10.17 9.68 4.81
C ALA A 430 8.98 8.79 4.45
N VAL A 431 7.84 9.02 5.09
CA VAL A 431 6.58 8.32 4.78
C VAL A 431 6.17 8.57 3.33
N ALA A 432 6.11 9.85 2.90
CA ALA A 432 5.71 10.22 1.55
C ALA A 432 6.61 9.61 0.47
N ALA A 433 7.93 9.60 0.68
CA ALA A 433 8.89 9.00 -0.26
C ALA A 433 8.68 7.50 -0.42
N LEU A 434 8.48 6.75 0.68
CA LEU A 434 8.24 5.30 0.63
C LEU A 434 6.85 4.95 0.08
N GLU A 435 5.81 5.70 0.43
CA GLU A 435 4.46 5.51 -0.12
C GLU A 435 4.44 5.76 -1.63
N LEU A 436 5.10 6.82 -2.11
CA LEU A 436 5.24 7.10 -3.53
C LEU A 436 6.00 5.98 -4.27
N GLY A 437 7.06 5.46 -3.64
CA GLY A 437 7.82 4.34 -4.17
C GLY A 437 7.01 3.05 -4.26
N LEU A 438 6.26 2.73 -3.21
CA LEU A 438 5.36 1.56 -3.17
C LEU A 438 4.28 1.63 -4.25
N GLY A 439 3.74 2.84 -4.50
CA GLY A 439 2.71 3.07 -5.51
C GLY A 439 3.22 3.13 -6.96
N HIS A 440 4.52 3.02 -7.19
CA HIS A 440 5.05 3.09 -8.55
C HIS A 440 4.88 1.77 -9.31
N GLU A 441 4.23 1.80 -10.49
CA GLU A 441 3.85 0.61 -11.28
C GLU A 441 4.98 -0.41 -11.48
N ARG A 442 6.19 0.04 -11.81
CA ARG A 442 7.35 -0.84 -12.10
C ARG A 442 8.29 -1.06 -10.92
N LEU A 443 8.35 -0.13 -9.98
CA LEU A 443 9.34 -0.12 -8.90
C LEU A 443 8.75 -0.46 -7.53
N GLY A 444 7.43 -0.57 -7.41
CA GLY A 444 6.75 -0.94 -6.16
C GLY A 444 7.26 -2.26 -5.58
N GLY A 445 7.51 -3.26 -6.44
CA GLY A 445 8.11 -4.54 -6.04
C GLY A 445 9.48 -4.38 -5.39
N TRP A 446 10.33 -3.52 -5.97
CA TRP A 446 11.64 -3.21 -5.39
C TRP A 446 11.52 -2.62 -3.98
N PHE A 447 10.57 -1.66 -3.75
CA PHE A 447 10.35 -1.08 -2.44
C PHE A 447 9.84 -2.11 -1.43
N ARG A 448 8.89 -2.96 -1.81
CA ARG A 448 8.37 -4.03 -0.93
C ARG A 448 9.48 -4.98 -0.50
N ARG A 449 10.32 -5.41 -1.45
CA ARG A 449 11.48 -6.26 -1.15
C ARG A 449 12.47 -5.55 -0.23
N ARG A 450 12.80 -4.28 -0.51
CA ARG A 450 13.76 -3.52 0.28
C ARG A 450 13.27 -3.32 1.72
N MET A 451 11.99 -3.00 1.90
CA MET A 451 11.35 -2.93 3.23
C MET A 451 11.46 -4.26 3.98
N TYR A 452 11.22 -5.39 3.31
CA TYR A 452 11.33 -6.71 3.92
C TYR A 452 12.76 -7.04 4.37
N GLU A 453 13.77 -6.70 3.56
CA GLU A 453 15.17 -6.84 3.93
C GLU A 453 15.50 -6.04 5.20
N TYR A 454 15.02 -4.79 5.28
CA TYR A 454 15.28 -3.92 6.44
C TYR A 454 14.58 -4.38 7.71
N VAL A 455 13.32 -4.81 7.67
CA VAL A 455 12.62 -5.28 8.88
C VAL A 455 13.25 -6.55 9.47
N ARG A 456 13.97 -7.32 8.67
CA ARG A 456 14.73 -8.50 9.12
C ARG A 456 16.14 -8.17 9.59
N SER A 457 16.67 -7.02 9.22
CA SER A 457 18.03 -6.62 9.56
C SER A 457 18.13 -6.23 11.03
N SER A 458 19.20 -6.66 11.70
CA SER A 458 19.54 -6.17 13.05
C SER A 458 19.97 -4.70 13.06
N ALA A 459 20.34 -4.14 11.91
CA ALA A 459 20.78 -2.75 11.76
C ALA A 459 19.61 -1.76 11.49
N LEU A 460 18.37 -2.20 11.59
CA LEU A 460 17.21 -1.30 11.45
C LEU A 460 17.16 -0.34 12.63
N SER A 461 17.20 0.96 12.35
CA SER A 461 17.06 2.02 13.36
C SER A 461 15.61 2.16 13.85
N ASP A 462 15.42 2.70 15.05
CA ASP A 462 14.10 2.95 15.62
C ASP A 462 13.30 3.97 14.82
N GLY A 463 13.96 5.00 14.27
CA GLY A 463 13.33 5.99 13.40
C GLY A 463 12.75 5.34 12.14
N LEU A 464 13.56 4.55 11.43
CA LEU A 464 13.10 3.86 10.24
C LEU A 464 12.06 2.77 10.57
N ALA A 465 12.17 2.09 11.70
CA ALA A 465 11.16 1.12 12.16
C ALA A 465 9.78 1.78 12.32
N ARG A 466 9.70 2.97 12.90
CA ARG A 466 8.46 3.76 13.00
C ARG A 466 7.89 4.13 11.63
N VAL A 467 8.74 4.65 10.74
CA VAL A 467 8.31 4.99 9.36
C VAL A 467 7.76 3.76 8.64
N LEU A 468 8.47 2.62 8.72
CA LEU A 468 8.02 1.37 8.11
C LEU A 468 6.71 0.85 8.72
N THR A 469 6.50 1.01 10.03
CA THR A 469 5.23 0.67 10.70
C THR A 469 4.07 1.48 10.12
N VAL A 470 4.25 2.80 10.01
CA VAL A 470 3.22 3.70 9.44
C VAL A 470 2.92 3.35 7.99
N VAL A 471 3.95 3.13 7.17
CA VAL A 471 3.80 2.77 5.75
C VAL A 471 3.14 1.39 5.58
N CYS A 472 3.51 0.40 6.41
CA CYS A 472 2.87 -0.91 6.41
C CYS A 472 1.38 -0.81 6.78
N ARG A 473 1.04 -0.04 7.80
CA ARG A 473 -0.35 0.14 8.26
C ARG A 473 -1.21 0.86 7.23
N ARG A 474 -0.69 1.93 6.59
CA ARG A 474 -1.47 2.81 5.70
C ARG A 474 -1.54 2.31 4.27
N SER A 475 -0.38 2.04 3.70
CA SER A 475 -0.26 1.83 2.25
C SER A 475 -0.12 0.35 1.92
N LEU A 476 0.76 -0.37 2.62
CA LEU A 476 0.99 -1.78 2.32
C LEU A 476 -0.20 -2.65 2.75
N ALA A 477 -0.84 -2.37 3.89
CA ALA A 477 -2.03 -3.10 4.33
C ALA A 477 -3.22 -2.94 3.39
N ALA A 478 -3.35 -1.79 2.73
CA ALA A 478 -4.41 -1.56 1.75
C ALA A 478 -4.17 -2.30 0.44
N THR A 479 -2.89 -2.50 0.05
CA THR A 479 -2.52 -3.05 -1.26
C THR A 479 -2.05 -4.51 -1.19
N HIS A 480 -1.30 -4.89 -0.14
CA HIS A 480 -0.71 -6.22 0.09
C HIS A 480 -0.83 -6.59 1.58
N PRO A 481 -2.04 -6.88 2.07
CA PRO A 481 -2.26 -7.11 3.50
C PRO A 481 -1.49 -8.29 4.07
N ASP A 482 -1.29 -9.35 3.31
CA ASP A 482 -0.44 -10.51 3.64
C ASP A 482 1.01 -10.11 3.88
N GLN A 483 1.58 -9.29 3.00
CA GLN A 483 2.94 -8.77 3.14
C GLN A 483 3.04 -7.75 4.28
N ALA A 484 1.98 -6.97 4.54
CA ALA A 484 1.92 -6.08 5.68
C ALA A 484 1.94 -6.87 7.01
N VAL A 485 1.15 -7.95 7.12
CA VAL A 485 1.16 -8.86 8.29
C VAL A 485 2.56 -9.39 8.56
N VAL A 486 3.27 -9.87 7.53
CA VAL A 486 4.64 -10.39 7.69
C VAL A 486 5.59 -9.32 8.21
N ARG A 487 5.59 -8.12 7.64
CA ARG A 487 6.50 -7.03 8.04
C ARG A 487 6.17 -6.47 9.43
N LEU A 488 4.89 -6.25 9.70
CA LEU A 488 4.43 -5.80 11.01
C LEU A 488 4.77 -6.82 12.11
N ARG A 489 4.71 -8.13 11.83
CA ARG A 489 5.14 -9.16 12.75
C ARG A 489 6.64 -9.01 13.11
N TYR A 490 7.52 -8.81 12.12
CA TYR A 490 8.94 -8.58 12.39
C TYR A 490 9.18 -7.30 13.20
N LEU A 491 8.43 -6.23 12.95
CA LEU A 491 8.52 -4.99 13.71
C LEU A 491 7.96 -5.14 15.12
N ALA A 492 6.85 -5.86 15.31
CA ALA A 492 6.18 -6.05 16.60
C ALA A 492 6.98 -6.88 17.61
N VAL A 493 7.89 -7.75 17.15
CA VAL A 493 8.73 -8.58 18.02
C VAL A 493 10.08 -7.94 18.39
N ARG A 494 10.35 -6.72 17.93
CA ARG A 494 11.57 -5.98 18.26
C ARG A 494 11.43 -5.34 19.63
N GLU A 495 12.55 -5.14 20.32
CA GLU A 495 12.60 -4.39 21.59
C GLU A 495 12.82 -2.89 21.32
N THR A 496 11.84 -2.25 20.65
CA THR A 496 11.90 -0.82 20.27
C THR A 496 10.61 -0.10 20.68
N GLU A 497 10.64 1.22 20.79
CA GLU A 497 9.44 2.01 21.06
C GLU A 497 8.37 1.85 19.96
N ALA A 498 8.78 1.61 18.72
CA ALA A 498 7.88 1.39 17.58
C ALA A 498 7.19 0.02 17.60
N SER A 499 7.65 -0.93 18.42
CA SER A 499 7.12 -2.30 18.43
C SER A 499 5.68 -2.38 18.92
N GLN A 500 5.29 -1.52 19.86
CA GLN A 500 3.92 -1.50 20.36
C GLN A 500 2.93 -1.02 19.28
N GLU A 501 3.28 0.03 18.54
CA GLU A 501 2.46 0.52 17.40
C GLU A 501 2.36 -0.54 16.29
N ALA A 502 3.45 -1.24 16.02
CA ALA A 502 3.47 -2.32 15.04
C ALA A 502 2.60 -3.50 15.49
N LYS A 503 2.62 -3.84 16.77
CA LYS A 503 1.76 -4.87 17.38
C LYS A 503 0.28 -4.51 17.25
N GLU A 504 -0.09 -3.29 17.57
CA GLU A 504 -1.47 -2.82 17.47
C GLU A 504 -1.96 -2.84 16.00
N ALA A 505 -1.15 -2.33 15.08
CA ALA A 505 -1.46 -2.36 13.64
C ALA A 505 -1.59 -3.79 13.09
N LEU A 506 -0.73 -4.71 13.54
CA LEU A 506 -0.78 -6.12 13.18
C LEU A 506 -2.07 -6.79 13.65
N LEU A 507 -2.42 -6.59 14.91
CA LEU A 507 -3.62 -7.19 15.52
C LEU A 507 -4.90 -6.60 14.90
N GLU A 508 -4.94 -5.30 14.66
CA GLU A 508 -6.05 -4.65 13.96
C GLU A 508 -6.24 -5.22 12.55
N LEU A 509 -5.16 -5.41 11.80
CA LEU A 509 -5.21 -5.95 10.45
C LEU A 509 -5.69 -7.43 10.44
N ALA A 510 -5.17 -8.24 11.36
CA ALA A 510 -5.53 -9.65 11.47
C ALA A 510 -6.98 -9.85 11.93
N SER A 511 -7.53 -8.99 12.81
CA SER A 511 -8.90 -9.11 13.28
C SER A 511 -9.95 -8.82 12.20
N ARG A 512 -9.63 -7.98 11.22
CA ARG A 512 -10.55 -7.60 10.14
C ARG A 512 -10.72 -8.65 9.05
N ASP A 513 -9.69 -9.47 8.81
CA ASP A 513 -9.70 -10.46 7.73
C ASP A 513 -9.34 -11.86 8.26
N ARG A 514 -10.27 -12.82 8.06
CA ARG A 514 -10.11 -14.21 8.49
C ARG A 514 -8.87 -14.90 7.91
N ARG A 515 -8.52 -14.57 6.66
CA ARG A 515 -7.35 -15.16 5.98
C ARG A 515 -6.06 -14.66 6.63
N LEU A 516 -6.00 -13.35 6.93
CA LEU A 516 -4.85 -12.75 7.59
C LEU A 516 -4.69 -13.23 9.04
N TYR A 517 -5.81 -13.45 9.72
CA TYR A 517 -5.82 -14.06 11.05
C TYR A 517 -5.16 -15.45 11.03
N ARG A 518 -5.58 -16.31 10.11
CA ARG A 518 -4.99 -17.65 9.94
C ARG A 518 -3.53 -17.59 9.52
N LEU A 519 -3.18 -16.73 8.56
CA LEU A 519 -1.79 -16.50 8.15
C LEU A 519 -0.91 -16.11 9.35
N LEU A 520 -1.39 -15.20 10.20
CA LEU A 520 -0.66 -14.78 11.39
C LEU A 520 -0.49 -15.93 12.38
N ILE A 521 -1.54 -16.70 12.66
CA ILE A 521 -1.44 -17.90 13.53
C ILE A 521 -0.39 -18.87 13.00
N ASP A 522 -0.43 -19.22 11.72
CA ASP A 522 0.54 -20.14 11.11
C ASP A 522 1.98 -19.65 11.25
N ARG A 523 2.19 -18.33 11.17
CA ARG A 523 3.50 -17.69 11.35
C ARG A 523 3.97 -17.61 12.80
N LEU A 524 3.04 -17.70 13.74
CA LEU A 524 3.36 -17.65 15.17
C LEU A 524 3.48 -19.05 15.80
N ARG A 525 3.17 -20.12 15.07
CA ARG A 525 3.32 -21.50 15.53
C ARG A 525 4.78 -21.85 15.85
N PRO A 526 5.04 -22.72 16.85
CA PRO A 526 6.39 -23.20 17.18
C PRO A 526 6.99 -23.96 15.99
N GLY A 527 8.19 -23.59 15.61
CA GLY A 527 8.92 -24.21 14.47
C GLY A 527 9.17 -23.24 13.32
N ALA A 528 8.49 -22.13 13.23
CA ALA A 528 8.69 -21.11 12.19
C ALA A 528 9.91 -20.19 12.43
N GLY A 529 10.63 -20.30 13.57
CA GLY A 529 11.84 -19.52 13.87
C GLY A 529 12.65 -20.13 15.01
N ARG A 530 13.91 -20.41 14.75
CA ARG A 530 14.87 -20.99 15.70
C ARG A 530 15.47 -19.90 16.59
N ASP A 531 14.81 -19.51 17.69
CA ASP A 531 15.52 -18.89 18.83
C ASP A 531 14.71 -19.08 20.12
N THR A 532 15.15 -20.00 20.98
CA THR A 532 14.43 -20.48 22.17
C THR A 532 14.94 -19.88 23.49
N ASN A 533 15.78 -18.84 23.48
CA ASN A 533 16.51 -18.45 24.69
C ASN A 533 16.17 -17.07 25.29
N ARG A 534 15.24 -16.32 24.74
CA ARG A 534 14.63 -15.11 25.33
C ARG A 534 13.13 -15.26 25.23
N GLY A 535 12.36 -14.71 26.20
CA GLY A 535 10.91 -14.86 26.29
C GLY A 535 10.26 -14.93 24.91
N ASN A 536 9.30 -15.82 24.68
CA ASN A 536 8.81 -16.09 23.32
C ASN A 536 7.91 -14.94 22.83
N PRO A 537 8.43 -13.94 22.08
CA PRO A 537 7.64 -12.79 21.63
C PRO A 537 6.47 -13.19 20.72
N HIS A 538 6.54 -14.38 20.11
CA HIS A 538 5.43 -14.94 19.35
C HIS A 538 4.27 -15.36 20.25
N LEU A 539 4.55 -15.83 21.47
CA LEU A 539 3.51 -16.17 22.44
C LEU A 539 2.78 -14.91 22.94
N ASP A 540 3.51 -13.80 23.13
CA ASP A 540 2.92 -12.51 23.49
C ASP A 540 1.98 -11.98 22.41
N LEU A 541 2.32 -12.19 21.13
CA LEU A 541 1.46 -11.84 20.02
C LEU A 541 0.24 -12.76 19.93
N LEU A 542 0.41 -14.08 20.13
CA LEU A 542 -0.70 -15.04 20.16
C LEU A 542 -1.68 -14.74 21.30
N THR A 543 -1.17 -14.46 22.49
CA THR A 543 -2.03 -14.12 23.63
C THR A 543 -2.79 -12.82 23.42
N ALA A 544 -2.14 -11.81 22.81
CA ALA A 544 -2.80 -10.57 22.46
C ALA A 544 -3.85 -10.73 21.34
N LEU A 545 -3.61 -11.63 20.38
CA LEU A 545 -4.54 -11.94 19.31
C LEU A 545 -5.80 -12.67 19.80
N LEU A 546 -5.63 -13.50 20.84
CA LEU A 546 -6.68 -14.32 21.43
C LEU A 546 -7.38 -13.64 22.61
N GLY A 547 -7.06 -12.40 22.97
CA GLY A 547 -7.76 -11.66 24.02
C GLY A 547 -9.27 -11.64 23.78
N SER A 548 -10.06 -11.85 24.85
CA SER A 548 -11.53 -11.88 24.76
C SER A 548 -12.12 -10.55 24.26
N ASP A 549 -11.46 -9.43 24.55
CA ASP A 549 -11.78 -8.08 24.10
C ASP A 549 -11.59 -7.85 22.59
N ARG A 550 -10.87 -8.76 21.92
CA ARG A 550 -10.58 -8.71 20.48
C ARG A 550 -11.30 -9.78 19.67
N ALA A 551 -12.11 -10.61 20.32
CA ALA A 551 -12.89 -11.60 19.60
C ALA A 551 -13.85 -10.89 18.62
N PRO A 552 -13.92 -11.32 17.35
CA PRO A 552 -14.87 -10.74 16.39
C PRO A 552 -16.30 -11.05 16.85
N ASP A 553 -17.22 -10.12 16.59
CA ASP A 553 -18.65 -10.30 16.84
C ASP A 553 -19.39 -10.52 15.50
N PRO A 554 -20.00 -11.68 15.22
CA PRO A 554 -20.02 -12.90 16.05
C PRO A 554 -18.68 -13.64 16.11
N PRO A 555 -18.39 -14.37 17.21
CA PRO A 555 -17.11 -15.08 17.37
C PRO A 555 -16.90 -16.15 16.30
N ARG A 556 -15.69 -16.16 15.72
CA ARG A 556 -15.28 -17.14 14.70
C ARG A 556 -14.62 -18.35 15.36
N TRP A 557 -15.42 -19.22 15.98
CA TRP A 557 -14.96 -20.35 16.80
C TRP A 557 -13.88 -21.23 16.15
N PRO A 558 -13.98 -21.62 14.84
CA PRO A 558 -12.92 -22.41 14.21
C PRO A 558 -11.56 -21.69 14.13
N ASP A 559 -11.55 -20.37 14.01
CA ASP A 559 -10.33 -19.60 13.93
C ASP A 559 -9.74 -19.38 15.30
N LEU A 560 -10.58 -19.17 16.34
CA LEU A 560 -10.17 -19.15 17.75
C LEU A 560 -9.61 -20.51 18.19
N PHE A 561 -10.18 -21.61 17.73
CA PHE A 561 -9.66 -22.96 17.99
C PHE A 561 -8.22 -23.10 17.48
N LEU A 562 -7.94 -22.68 16.25
CA LEU A 562 -6.57 -22.69 15.68
C LEU A 562 -5.61 -21.84 16.49
N GLY A 563 -6.06 -20.69 16.99
CA GLY A 563 -5.25 -19.82 17.85
C GLY A 563 -4.92 -20.49 19.20
N TRP A 564 -5.91 -21.07 19.87
CA TRP A 564 -5.70 -21.82 21.12
C TRP A 564 -4.82 -23.06 20.90
N GLU A 565 -4.99 -23.76 19.80
CA GLU A 565 -4.11 -24.88 19.42
C GLU A 565 -2.65 -24.43 19.30
N ALA A 566 -2.39 -23.26 18.68
CA ALA A 566 -1.07 -22.69 18.56
C ALA A 566 -0.47 -22.28 19.93
N VAL A 567 -1.28 -21.75 20.85
CA VAL A 567 -0.86 -21.48 22.23
C VAL A 567 -0.49 -22.77 22.97
N PHE A 568 -1.35 -23.78 22.91
CA PHE A 568 -1.12 -25.03 23.63
C PHE A 568 -0.07 -25.93 22.97
N ALA A 569 0.33 -25.67 21.73
CA ALA A 569 1.50 -26.29 21.12
C ALA A 569 2.82 -25.90 21.78
N GLN A 570 2.82 -24.80 22.53
CA GLN A 570 3.97 -24.31 23.31
C GLN A 570 3.92 -24.84 24.76
N PRO A 571 5.06 -24.87 25.48
CA PRO A 571 5.07 -25.22 26.89
C PRO A 571 4.16 -24.29 27.71
N PRO A 572 3.53 -24.77 28.82
CA PRO A 572 2.76 -23.93 29.70
C PRO A 572 3.58 -22.78 30.25
N THR A 573 3.07 -21.56 30.14
CA THR A 573 3.71 -20.34 30.63
C THR A 573 2.76 -19.55 31.54
N GLU A 574 3.29 -18.55 32.23
CA GLU A 574 2.49 -17.65 33.07
C GLU A 574 1.44 -16.86 32.25
N LEU A 575 1.68 -16.68 30.96
CA LEU A 575 0.75 -15.97 30.05
C LEU A 575 -0.58 -16.70 29.81
N TRP A 576 -0.62 -18.02 30.04
CA TRP A 576 -1.87 -18.78 29.94
C TRP A 576 -2.89 -18.36 31.00
N HIS A 577 -2.43 -17.94 32.16
CA HIS A 577 -3.31 -17.56 33.26
C HIS A 577 -4.18 -16.34 32.95
N PRO A 578 -3.62 -15.16 32.59
CA PRO A 578 -4.44 -14.01 32.25
C PRO A 578 -5.30 -14.25 31.01
N LEU A 579 -4.80 -14.97 30.01
CA LEU A 579 -5.55 -15.26 28.78
C LEU A 579 -6.78 -16.15 29.04
N ALA A 580 -6.60 -17.30 29.69
CA ALA A 580 -7.73 -18.17 30.01
C ALA A 580 -8.68 -17.52 31.02
N GLY A 581 -8.15 -16.78 32.00
CA GLY A 581 -8.93 -16.04 32.98
C GLY A 581 -9.84 -14.98 32.33
N SER A 582 -9.37 -14.26 31.31
CA SER A 582 -10.20 -13.28 30.59
C SER A 582 -11.39 -13.94 29.87
N TRP A 583 -11.18 -15.09 29.24
CA TRP A 583 -12.27 -15.86 28.61
C TRP A 583 -13.27 -16.43 29.61
N LEU A 584 -12.79 -16.93 30.74
CA LEU A 584 -13.66 -17.38 31.84
C LEU A 584 -14.52 -16.22 32.36
N SER A 585 -13.94 -15.03 32.51
CA SER A 585 -14.66 -13.83 32.94
C SER A 585 -15.68 -13.39 31.87
N ALA A 586 -15.31 -13.38 30.58
CA ALA A 586 -16.22 -13.03 29.51
C ALA A 586 -17.46 -13.96 29.46
N VAL A 587 -17.26 -15.28 29.70
CA VAL A 587 -18.39 -16.21 29.81
C VAL A 587 -19.25 -15.94 31.05
N ALA A 588 -18.63 -15.50 32.17
CA ALA A 588 -19.35 -15.27 33.41
C ALA A 588 -20.11 -13.93 33.44
N ASP A 589 -19.54 -12.88 32.85
CA ASP A 589 -20.00 -11.51 33.00
C ASP A 589 -20.75 -11.01 31.73
N ASP A 590 -20.30 -11.38 30.55
CA ASP A 590 -20.77 -10.79 29.27
C ASP A 590 -21.74 -11.71 28.49
N GLY A 591 -22.08 -12.88 29.02
CA GLY A 591 -22.93 -13.85 28.32
C GLY A 591 -22.29 -14.43 27.05
N THR A 592 -20.96 -14.38 26.94
CA THR A 592 -20.21 -15.05 25.86
C THR A 592 -20.63 -16.52 25.79
N PRO A 593 -20.87 -17.09 24.61
CA PRO A 593 -21.34 -18.46 24.47
C PRO A 593 -20.41 -19.48 25.13
N GLU A 594 -20.98 -20.51 25.74
CA GLU A 594 -20.24 -21.62 26.38
C GLU A 594 -19.29 -22.33 25.41
N MET A 595 -19.51 -22.21 24.10
CA MET A 595 -18.60 -22.65 23.06
C MET A 595 -17.16 -22.19 23.25
N ALA A 596 -16.93 -21.04 23.92
CA ALA A 596 -15.59 -20.58 24.28
C ALA A 596 -14.83 -21.59 25.16
N LEU A 597 -15.52 -22.23 26.12
CA LEU A 597 -14.96 -23.23 27.01
C LEU A 597 -14.65 -24.53 26.26
N GLU A 598 -15.55 -24.94 25.37
CA GLU A 598 -15.38 -26.13 24.53
C GLU A 598 -14.18 -25.95 23.56
N VAL A 599 -14.08 -24.78 22.91
CA VAL A 599 -12.97 -24.44 22.01
C VAL A 599 -11.64 -24.49 22.76
N MET A 600 -11.56 -23.91 23.96
CA MET A 600 -10.36 -23.89 24.77
C MET A 600 -9.92 -25.30 25.16
N VAL A 601 -10.85 -26.13 25.65
CA VAL A 601 -10.54 -27.52 26.06
C VAL A 601 -10.22 -28.38 24.84
N GLY A 602 -11.00 -28.29 23.77
CA GLY A 602 -10.82 -29.06 22.53
C GLY A 602 -9.46 -28.81 21.89
N ALA A 603 -8.99 -27.55 21.88
CA ALA A 603 -7.70 -27.16 21.33
C ALA A 603 -6.49 -27.77 22.06
N THR A 604 -6.67 -28.30 23.26
CA THR A 604 -5.61 -29.06 23.96
C THR A 604 -5.33 -30.43 23.33
N HIS A 605 -6.22 -30.92 22.49
CA HIS A 605 -6.20 -32.29 21.96
C HIS A 605 -6.00 -33.37 23.03
N GLY A 606 -6.54 -33.14 24.22
CA GLY A 606 -6.44 -34.05 25.37
C GLY A 606 -5.04 -34.17 25.98
N ARG A 607 -4.13 -33.21 25.69
CA ARG A 607 -2.78 -33.18 26.32
C ARG A 607 -2.90 -32.97 27.81
N ALA A 608 -2.45 -33.97 28.59
CA ALA A 608 -2.62 -33.97 30.04
C ALA A 608 -2.01 -32.75 30.76
N ALA A 609 -0.84 -32.29 30.31
CA ALA A 609 -0.18 -31.10 30.89
C ALA A 609 -1.00 -29.81 30.64
N ALA A 610 -1.57 -29.66 29.45
CA ALA A 610 -2.40 -28.49 29.10
C ALA A 610 -3.72 -28.52 29.89
N LEU A 611 -4.41 -29.67 29.93
CA LEU A 611 -5.64 -29.85 30.69
C LEU A 611 -5.43 -29.61 32.20
N HIS A 612 -4.33 -30.13 32.78
CA HIS A 612 -4.00 -29.89 34.16
C HIS A 612 -3.76 -28.39 34.46
N ARG A 613 -3.04 -27.72 33.59
CA ARG A 613 -2.78 -26.27 33.74
C ARG A 613 -4.07 -25.46 33.67
N LEU A 614 -4.96 -25.77 32.69
CA LEU A 614 -6.27 -25.11 32.58
C LEU A 614 -7.14 -25.35 33.81
N TYR A 615 -7.10 -26.57 34.39
CA TYR A 615 -7.79 -26.87 35.63
C TYR A 615 -7.32 -25.98 36.79
N VAL A 616 -5.98 -25.85 36.96
CA VAL A 616 -5.37 -25.00 37.99
C VAL A 616 -5.72 -23.52 37.77
N ILE A 617 -5.71 -23.06 36.54
CA ILE A 617 -6.10 -21.67 36.16
C ILE A 617 -7.55 -21.41 36.59
N ALA A 618 -8.47 -22.31 36.20
CA ALA A 618 -9.89 -22.16 36.54
C ALA A 618 -10.13 -22.17 38.08
N TYR A 619 -9.37 -22.99 38.82
CA TYR A 619 -9.44 -23.03 40.29
C TYR A 619 -8.99 -21.69 40.88
N GLY A 620 -7.84 -21.15 40.44
CA GLY A 620 -7.34 -19.86 40.90
C GLY A 620 -8.26 -18.70 40.53
N TRP A 621 -8.84 -18.72 39.32
CA TRP A 621 -9.78 -17.72 38.85
C TRP A 621 -11.12 -17.72 39.61
N ALA A 622 -11.64 -18.88 39.97
CA ALA A 622 -12.85 -18.99 40.80
C ALA A 622 -12.63 -18.39 42.21
N GLY A 623 -11.44 -18.59 42.76
CA GLY A 623 -11.09 -18.09 44.13
C GLY A 623 -11.74 -18.90 45.23
N PRO A 624 -11.42 -18.57 46.54
CA PRO A 624 -11.89 -19.35 47.67
C PRO A 624 -13.40 -19.16 47.97
N THR A 625 -13.98 -18.03 47.58
CA THR A 625 -15.42 -17.70 47.73
C THR A 625 -15.98 -17.17 46.43
N PRO A 626 -16.24 -18.05 45.45
CA PRO A 626 -16.68 -17.60 44.12
C PRO A 626 -18.12 -17.07 44.16
N SER A 627 -18.41 -16.05 43.33
CA SER A 627 -19.79 -15.68 42.98
C SER A 627 -20.54 -16.86 42.36
N ALA A 628 -21.86 -16.87 42.42
CA ALA A 628 -22.67 -17.96 41.82
C ALA A 628 -22.36 -18.14 40.32
N SER A 629 -22.14 -17.03 39.60
CA SER A 629 -21.78 -17.06 38.17
C SER A 629 -20.39 -17.69 37.95
N ARG A 630 -19.36 -17.27 38.69
CA ARG A 630 -18.02 -17.84 38.59
C ARG A 630 -17.98 -19.33 38.95
N ALA A 631 -18.70 -19.71 40.00
CA ALA A 631 -18.80 -21.10 40.43
C ALA A 631 -19.46 -21.96 39.30
N ALA A 632 -20.52 -21.46 38.69
CA ALA A 632 -21.20 -22.16 37.60
C ALA A 632 -20.30 -22.34 36.36
N VAL A 633 -19.56 -21.30 35.97
CA VAL A 633 -18.61 -21.35 34.82
C VAL A 633 -17.45 -22.29 35.15
N ALA A 634 -16.84 -22.20 36.32
CA ALA A 634 -15.75 -23.09 36.75
C ALA A 634 -16.18 -24.57 36.74
N ASN A 635 -17.37 -24.88 37.27
CA ASN A 635 -17.90 -26.25 37.29
C ASN A 635 -18.11 -26.80 35.86
N ARG A 636 -18.69 -26.02 34.93
CA ARG A 636 -18.85 -26.41 33.53
C ARG A 636 -17.51 -26.64 32.87
N PHE A 637 -16.53 -25.72 33.10
CA PHE A 637 -15.21 -25.85 32.51
C PHE A 637 -14.48 -27.11 33.00
N TRP A 638 -14.59 -27.45 34.26
CA TRP A 638 -14.04 -28.71 34.81
C TRP A 638 -14.73 -29.94 34.20
N GLN A 639 -16.04 -29.89 33.97
CA GLN A 639 -16.77 -30.99 33.29
C GLN A 639 -16.24 -31.21 31.88
N HIS A 640 -16.01 -30.13 31.09
CA HIS A 640 -15.37 -30.22 29.77
C HIS A 640 -13.95 -30.81 29.84
N ILE A 641 -13.14 -30.40 30.81
CA ILE A 641 -11.79 -30.95 31.05
C ILE A 641 -11.85 -32.45 31.37
N ASP A 642 -12.72 -32.84 32.25
CA ASP A 642 -12.86 -34.24 32.65
C ASP A 642 -13.36 -35.11 31.47
N HIS A 643 -14.34 -34.61 30.71
CA HIS A 643 -14.81 -35.30 29.50
C HIS A 643 -13.66 -35.48 28.49
N ALA A 644 -12.86 -34.46 28.23
CA ALA A 644 -11.71 -34.55 27.33
C ALA A 644 -10.61 -35.52 27.83
N ARG A 645 -10.48 -35.71 29.12
CA ARG A 645 -9.58 -36.72 29.72
C ARG A 645 -10.05 -38.14 29.51
N TYR A 646 -11.34 -38.40 29.74
CA TYR A 646 -11.91 -39.74 29.64
C TYR A 646 -12.17 -40.22 28.21
N ALA A 647 -12.43 -39.32 27.27
CA ALA A 647 -12.65 -39.67 25.87
C ALA A 647 -11.42 -40.33 25.18
N ARG A 648 -10.24 -40.28 25.81
CA ARG A 648 -8.98 -40.85 25.31
C ARG A 648 -8.53 -42.13 25.99
N THR A 649 -9.25 -42.66 26.97
CA THR A 649 -8.94 -43.97 27.53
C THR A 649 -9.52 -45.03 26.62
N PRO A 650 -8.76 -45.75 25.77
CA PRO A 650 -9.30 -46.91 25.06
C PRO A 650 -9.70 -47.91 26.16
N VAL A 651 -10.93 -48.31 26.15
CA VAL A 651 -11.40 -49.49 26.90
C VAL A 651 -10.59 -50.64 26.34
N THR A 652 -9.56 -51.04 27.06
CA THR A 652 -8.88 -52.31 26.83
C THR A 652 -9.89 -53.33 27.25
N GLU A 653 -10.70 -53.82 26.33
CA GLU A 653 -11.45 -55.05 26.53
C GLU A 653 -10.44 -56.16 26.84
N GLN A 654 -10.38 -56.52 28.11
CA GLN A 654 -9.79 -57.78 28.55
C GLN A 654 -10.59 -58.89 27.87
N SER A 655 -10.15 -59.26 26.66
CA SER A 655 -10.59 -60.50 26.02
C SER A 655 -10.14 -61.66 26.93
N GLY A 656 -11.11 -62.24 27.62
CA GLY A 656 -10.92 -63.36 28.53
C GLY A 656 -10.20 -64.50 27.78
N ALA A 657 -9.13 -64.93 28.36
CA ALA A 657 -8.44 -66.18 27.99
C ALA A 657 -9.38 -67.38 28.29
N GLY A 658 -10.01 -67.90 27.25
CA GLY A 658 -10.61 -69.25 27.28
C GLY A 658 -9.50 -70.30 27.24
N PRO A 659 -9.72 -71.47 27.86
CA PRO A 659 -8.69 -72.48 28.09
C PRO A 659 -8.28 -73.22 26.80
N ARG A 660 -6.97 -73.32 26.60
CA ARG A 660 -6.33 -74.18 25.56
C ARG A 660 -6.59 -75.65 25.92
N THR A 661 -7.38 -76.35 25.15
CA THR A 661 -7.33 -77.81 25.04
C THR A 661 -6.16 -78.20 24.13
N MET A 662 -5.25 -78.95 24.71
CA MET A 662 -4.23 -79.77 23.98
C MET A 662 -4.92 -80.93 23.33
N GLU A 663 -4.74 -81.14 22.01
CA GLU A 663 -4.81 -82.46 21.41
C GLU A 663 -3.89 -82.52 20.16
N GLU A 664 -2.86 -83.30 20.32
CA GLU A 664 -2.19 -84.32 19.51
C GLU A 664 -2.06 -84.19 17.97
N ALA A 665 -0.80 -84.22 17.62
CA ALA A 665 -0.11 -85.12 16.68
C ALA A 665 -0.81 -85.60 15.38
N ARG A 666 -0.34 -85.08 14.25
CA ARG A 666 0.38 -85.93 13.23
C ARG A 666 0.94 -85.08 12.12
#